data_a0ae2ef80988b07f2ae642adb4a6b105
#
_entry.id   a0ae2ef80988b07f2ae642adb4a6b105
#
_cell.length_a   1.000
_cell.length_b   1.000
_cell.length_c   1.000
_cell.angle_alpha   90.00
_cell.angle_beta   90.00
_cell.angle_gamma   90.00
#
_symmetry.space_group_name_H-M   'P 1'
#
loop_
_entity.id
_entity.type
_entity.pdbx_description
1 polymer ?
#
loop_
_entity_poly.entity_id
_entity_poly.type
_entity_poly.pdbx_seq_one_letter_code
_entity_poly.pdbx_strand_id
1 'polypeptide(L)'
;MYEALLKNTPEYQKTAASLASPGPAALFGLPPAGRALLYAALQKDTGRILCVVTPGEAEATHFADDLKTLGLSAAVFPPRDFMLRPVEGAGREYEYRRLSVLGALAGGRLNAVCVPAEALLQYTVPQDEFQKNTLTLKPGMVYNREALVERLFAAGYVRRSQVDGPGQFSVRGDIVDIYAPDMRQPARVEYWDDEIDSLASFDLLTQRRDGALEKIYLSPAREVLFGSTADTAEALRAAQKKARGKRRTALEKAMESDLAQLDSGVMPEAMDKYYGLRYETPATLLDHLSSPIFILDEVGGIRDAQKATEFRRSEELTGLLEEGVICPGLDVLYQTMDDLAIAAQDQSTLLCENFLRGMNEFKLKDLINAEAFAAPNWGGDLASLREDLDPLVQQGYAVTLFAGTPKGAAALTRDLADKGYAVSMSRDVRPAKGLVQVLPGHLTAGCTFPFARVAVISSRRHGLDDEAAENKKRKKNKNALSSLSDIKPGDYVVHQSHGIGMYAGIQRLEVQGAIKDYLKIQYSGSDVLYVPVTQLDLLSRYTAPGDEEKVKLAKLGGTEWQRTRAKVKKATEEMAQELIELYARRRQATGYAFPADGDWQSDFESRFEYDETDDQLTATAEIKKDMEKGWPMDRLLCGDVGVGKTEVAFRAAFKLSLIHI
;
A
#
# COMPACT_ATOMS: atom_id res chain seq x y z
N MET A 1 -0.01 -20.41 -23.19
CA MET A 1 -0.16 -19.19 -23.99
C MET A 1 1.22 -18.78 -24.56
N TYR A 2 1.63 -17.51 -24.61
CA TYR A 2 2.95 -17.01 -25.06
C TYR A 2 4.14 -17.68 -24.36
N GLU A 3 3.97 -18.17 -23.14
CA GLU A 3 5.02 -18.85 -22.36
C GLU A 3 5.63 -20.02 -23.12
N ALA A 4 4.81 -20.79 -23.83
CA ALA A 4 5.31 -21.92 -24.62
C ALA A 4 6.23 -21.50 -25.77
N LEU A 5 6.02 -20.30 -26.34
CA LEU A 5 6.89 -19.75 -27.38
C LEU A 5 8.16 -19.14 -26.78
N LEU A 6 8.05 -18.43 -25.63
CA LEU A 6 9.20 -17.88 -24.92
C LEU A 6 10.15 -18.97 -24.41
N LYS A 7 9.64 -20.09 -23.93
CA LYS A 7 10.44 -21.24 -23.46
C LYS A 7 11.39 -21.80 -24.52
N ASN A 8 11.09 -21.59 -25.80
CA ASN A 8 11.92 -22.05 -26.92
C ASN A 8 13.03 -21.05 -27.27
N THR A 9 13.08 -19.86 -26.63
CA THR A 9 14.14 -18.90 -26.90
C THR A 9 15.41 -19.24 -26.16
N PRO A 10 16.60 -19.02 -26.77
CA PRO A 10 17.88 -19.29 -26.12
C PRO A 10 18.06 -18.50 -24.81
N GLU A 11 17.54 -17.27 -24.75
CA GLU A 11 17.60 -16.39 -23.60
C GLU A 11 16.81 -16.96 -22.42
N TYR A 12 15.59 -17.45 -22.69
CA TYR A 12 14.79 -18.11 -21.65
C TYR A 12 15.47 -19.36 -21.12
N GLN A 13 15.97 -20.21 -22.00
CA GLN A 13 16.63 -21.47 -21.63
C GLN A 13 17.88 -21.23 -20.79
N LYS A 14 18.71 -20.24 -21.18
CA LYS A 14 19.87 -19.83 -20.39
C LYS A 14 19.47 -19.28 -19.03
N THR A 15 18.44 -18.41 -18.98
CA THR A 15 17.94 -17.86 -17.73
C THR A 15 17.43 -18.96 -16.80
N ALA A 16 16.59 -19.86 -17.32
CA ALA A 16 16.07 -20.99 -16.55
C ALA A 16 17.17 -21.93 -16.05
N ALA A 17 18.15 -22.25 -16.90
CA ALA A 17 19.31 -23.07 -16.53
C ALA A 17 20.16 -22.39 -15.44
N SER A 18 20.39 -21.09 -15.55
CA SER A 18 21.12 -20.31 -14.55
C SER A 18 20.39 -20.29 -13.21
N LEU A 19 19.06 -20.15 -13.19
CA LEU A 19 18.25 -20.14 -11.97
C LEU A 19 18.08 -21.53 -11.31
N ALA A 20 18.59 -22.60 -11.91
CA ALA A 20 18.59 -23.93 -11.32
C ALA A 20 19.55 -24.07 -10.13
N SER A 21 20.51 -23.17 -9.96
CA SER A 21 21.46 -23.14 -8.84
C SER A 21 21.52 -21.76 -8.18
N PRO A 22 21.94 -21.64 -6.91
CA PRO A 22 22.15 -20.36 -6.26
C PRO A 22 23.18 -19.46 -6.98
N GLY A 23 23.09 -18.18 -6.71
CA GLY A 23 23.98 -17.14 -7.23
C GLY A 23 23.34 -16.28 -8.33
N PRO A 24 23.85 -15.06 -8.52
CA PRO A 24 23.26 -14.09 -9.42
C PRO A 24 23.67 -14.31 -10.88
N ALA A 25 22.67 -14.25 -11.76
CA ALA A 25 22.83 -14.10 -13.21
C ALA A 25 22.30 -12.75 -13.64
N ALA A 26 22.94 -12.10 -14.60
CA ALA A 26 22.51 -10.81 -15.12
C ALA A 26 21.83 -10.96 -16.48
N LEU A 27 20.69 -10.29 -16.65
CA LEU A 27 19.87 -10.26 -17.86
C LEU A 27 19.68 -8.83 -18.35
N PHE A 28 19.97 -8.59 -19.63
CA PHE A 28 19.86 -7.28 -20.27
C PHE A 28 18.95 -7.32 -21.49
N GLY A 29 18.49 -6.13 -21.92
CA GLY A 29 17.82 -5.93 -23.20
C GLY A 29 16.33 -6.22 -23.19
N LEU A 30 15.72 -6.49 -22.01
CA LEU A 30 14.28 -6.61 -21.89
C LEU A 30 13.65 -5.30 -21.39
N PRO A 31 12.68 -4.74 -22.12
CA PRO A 31 11.84 -3.67 -21.57
C PRO A 31 10.98 -4.18 -20.41
N PRO A 32 10.43 -3.31 -19.54
CA PRO A 32 9.69 -3.73 -18.33
C PRO A 32 8.58 -4.75 -18.59
N ALA A 33 7.77 -4.53 -19.65
CA ALA A 33 6.73 -5.50 -20.03
C ALA A 33 7.30 -6.87 -20.44
N GLY A 34 8.44 -6.87 -21.15
CA GLY A 34 9.14 -8.10 -21.52
C GLY A 34 9.64 -8.86 -20.29
N ARG A 35 10.07 -8.15 -19.25
CA ARG A 35 10.47 -8.75 -17.97
C ARG A 35 9.28 -9.36 -17.26
N ALA A 36 8.14 -8.65 -17.16
CA ALA A 36 6.92 -9.21 -16.54
C ALA A 36 6.47 -10.51 -17.23
N LEU A 37 6.52 -10.56 -18.56
CA LEU A 37 6.23 -11.76 -19.35
C LEU A 37 7.20 -12.91 -19.06
N LEU A 38 8.50 -12.61 -18.96
CA LEU A 38 9.53 -13.60 -18.61
C LEU A 38 9.32 -14.12 -17.18
N TYR A 39 9.07 -13.22 -16.21
CA TYR A 39 8.86 -13.58 -14.80
C TYR A 39 7.64 -14.50 -14.66
N ALA A 40 6.53 -14.16 -15.32
CA ALA A 40 5.35 -15.01 -15.32
C ALA A 40 5.60 -16.39 -15.96
N ALA A 41 6.39 -16.44 -17.03
CA ALA A 41 6.77 -17.71 -17.64
C ALA A 41 7.66 -18.57 -16.72
N LEU A 42 8.65 -17.96 -16.06
CA LEU A 42 9.53 -18.63 -15.10
C LEU A 42 8.75 -19.18 -13.90
N GLN A 43 7.82 -18.40 -13.36
CA GLN A 43 6.97 -18.83 -12.24
C GLN A 43 6.13 -20.05 -12.62
N LYS A 44 5.43 -19.99 -13.76
CA LYS A 44 4.58 -21.08 -14.24
C LYS A 44 5.36 -22.36 -14.61
N ASP A 45 6.63 -22.21 -14.99
CA ASP A 45 7.48 -23.34 -15.33
C ASP A 45 8.06 -24.03 -14.09
N THR A 46 8.52 -23.24 -13.13
CA THR A 46 9.21 -23.73 -11.94
C THR A 46 8.28 -24.00 -10.76
N GLY A 47 7.11 -23.36 -10.73
CA GLY A 47 6.20 -23.35 -9.56
C GLY A 47 6.75 -22.58 -8.35
N ARG A 48 7.96 -21.97 -8.46
CA ARG A 48 8.61 -21.25 -7.37
C ARG A 48 8.01 -19.85 -7.23
N ILE A 49 7.96 -19.36 -6.01
CA ILE A 49 7.51 -17.98 -5.74
C ILE A 49 8.51 -16.97 -6.29
N LEU A 50 8.01 -15.89 -6.88
CA LEU A 50 8.84 -14.76 -7.30
C LEU A 50 8.94 -13.73 -6.18
N CYS A 51 10.16 -13.22 -5.93
CA CYS A 51 10.41 -12.03 -5.14
C CYS A 51 11.01 -10.97 -6.06
N VAL A 52 10.21 -10.00 -6.50
CA VAL A 52 10.62 -8.96 -7.47
C VAL A 52 10.92 -7.68 -6.71
N VAL A 53 12.20 -7.34 -6.59
CA VAL A 53 12.67 -6.12 -5.93
C VAL A 53 12.78 -5.00 -6.96
N THR A 54 12.22 -3.84 -6.63
CA THR A 54 12.18 -2.67 -7.51
C THR A 54 12.77 -1.44 -6.81
N PRO A 55 13.15 -0.38 -7.54
CA PRO A 55 13.61 0.87 -6.94
C PRO A 55 12.57 1.52 -6.02
N GLY A 56 11.30 1.51 -6.41
CA GLY A 56 10.22 2.19 -5.69
C GLY A 56 8.90 1.44 -5.67
N GLU A 57 7.91 1.98 -4.93
CA GLU A 57 6.57 1.38 -4.77
C GLU A 57 5.75 1.44 -6.07
N ALA A 58 5.95 2.46 -6.89
CA ALA A 58 5.25 2.57 -8.17
C ALA A 58 5.61 1.42 -9.12
N GLU A 59 6.91 1.13 -9.27
CA GLU A 59 7.39 0.02 -10.10
C GLU A 59 6.96 -1.33 -9.53
N ALA A 60 6.98 -1.50 -8.20
CA ALA A 60 6.47 -2.72 -7.54
C ALA A 60 4.99 -2.94 -7.84
N THR A 61 4.19 -1.86 -7.81
CA THR A 61 2.75 -1.91 -8.11
C THR A 61 2.51 -2.26 -9.58
N HIS A 62 3.25 -1.65 -10.50
CA HIS A 62 3.16 -1.97 -11.93
C HIS A 62 3.46 -3.45 -12.21
N PHE A 63 4.55 -3.99 -11.64
CA PHE A 63 4.87 -5.42 -11.79
C PHE A 63 3.81 -6.32 -11.16
N ALA A 64 3.30 -5.98 -9.99
CA ALA A 64 2.25 -6.78 -9.36
C ALA A 64 0.97 -6.82 -10.21
N ASP A 65 0.57 -5.70 -10.81
CA ASP A 65 -0.61 -5.62 -11.66
C ASP A 65 -0.39 -6.33 -13.00
N ASP A 66 0.77 -6.17 -13.62
CA ASP A 66 1.13 -6.91 -14.83
C ASP A 66 1.13 -8.42 -14.58
N LEU A 67 1.72 -8.89 -13.47
CA LEU A 67 1.73 -10.30 -13.10
C LEU A 67 0.33 -10.85 -12.81
N LYS A 68 -0.57 -10.05 -12.18
CA LYS A 68 -1.98 -10.41 -12.02
C LYS A 68 -2.70 -10.57 -13.37
N THR A 69 -2.48 -9.61 -14.27
CA THR A 69 -3.03 -9.67 -15.64
C THR A 69 -2.55 -10.91 -16.38
N LEU A 70 -1.30 -11.33 -16.16
CA LEU A 70 -0.71 -12.55 -16.69
C LEU A 70 -1.14 -13.83 -15.96
N GLY A 71 -2.03 -13.70 -14.96
CA GLY A 71 -2.69 -14.82 -14.27
C GLY A 71 -1.94 -15.36 -13.07
N LEU A 72 -1.06 -14.58 -12.46
CA LEU A 72 -0.42 -14.90 -11.19
C LEU A 72 -1.16 -14.23 -10.02
N SER A 73 -1.08 -14.84 -8.84
CA SER A 73 -1.48 -14.21 -7.59
C SER A 73 -0.30 -13.38 -7.07
N ALA A 74 -0.31 -12.08 -7.32
CA ALA A 74 0.77 -11.17 -6.95
C ALA A 74 0.31 -10.13 -5.92
N ALA A 75 1.20 -9.71 -5.04
CA ALA A 75 0.96 -8.63 -4.07
C ALA A 75 2.18 -7.73 -3.94
N VAL A 76 1.96 -6.49 -3.50
CA VAL A 76 3.02 -5.55 -3.13
C VAL A 76 3.24 -5.62 -1.63
N PHE A 77 4.50 -5.82 -1.21
CA PHE A 77 4.93 -5.68 0.18
C PHE A 77 5.48 -4.27 0.37
N PRO A 78 4.70 -3.33 0.95
CA PRO A 78 5.06 -1.92 0.96
C PRO A 78 6.09 -1.60 2.04
N PRO A 79 6.84 -0.47 1.92
CA PRO A 79 7.56 0.10 3.04
C PRO A 79 6.58 0.64 4.08
N ARG A 80 7.03 0.75 5.33
CA ARG A 80 6.28 1.41 6.40
C ARG A 80 7.16 2.34 7.20
N ASP A 81 6.56 3.36 7.79
CA ASP A 81 7.20 4.17 8.80
C ASP A 81 7.16 3.43 10.14
N PHE A 82 8.30 3.33 10.81
CA PHE A 82 8.37 2.76 12.15
C PHE A 82 7.88 3.77 13.18
N MET A 83 6.99 3.33 14.04
CA MET A 83 6.46 4.17 15.11
C MET A 83 7.43 4.17 16.29
N LEU A 84 8.38 5.10 16.29
CA LEU A 84 9.42 5.23 17.31
C LEU A 84 9.01 6.17 18.46
N ARG A 85 8.02 7.03 18.24
CA ARG A 85 7.36 7.89 19.22
C ARG A 85 5.85 7.90 18.98
N PRO A 86 5.03 8.16 20.01
CA PRO A 86 3.59 8.28 19.84
C PRO A 86 3.26 9.47 18.92
N VAL A 87 2.42 9.23 17.91
CA VAL A 87 1.93 10.27 16.97
C VAL A 87 0.41 10.18 16.94
N GLU A 88 -0.28 11.24 17.40
CA GLU A 88 -1.74 11.28 17.38
C GLU A 88 -2.26 11.14 15.93
N GLY A 89 -3.15 10.15 15.70
CA GLY A 89 -3.76 9.92 14.40
C GLY A 89 -2.88 9.17 13.40
N ALA A 90 -1.71 8.67 13.78
CA ALA A 90 -0.90 7.83 12.90
C ALA A 90 -1.66 6.55 12.53
N GLY A 91 -1.88 6.36 11.23
CA GLY A 91 -2.46 5.12 10.69
C GLY A 91 -1.44 3.98 10.68
N ARG A 92 -1.95 2.74 10.77
CA ARG A 92 -1.13 1.52 10.64
C ARG A 92 -1.41 0.78 9.34
N GLU A 93 -1.93 1.46 8.36
CA GLU A 93 -2.38 0.85 7.11
C GLU A 93 -1.25 0.09 6.40
N TYR A 94 -0.06 0.67 6.31
CA TYR A 94 1.10 0.02 5.71
C TYR A 94 1.57 -1.21 6.50
N GLU A 95 1.55 -1.17 7.83
CA GLU A 95 1.83 -2.34 8.68
C GLU A 95 0.80 -3.45 8.44
N TYR A 96 -0.49 -3.11 8.37
CA TYR A 96 -1.55 -4.09 8.09
C TYR A 96 -1.44 -4.68 6.68
N ARG A 97 -1.08 -3.87 5.68
CA ARG A 97 -0.82 -4.38 4.31
C ARG A 97 0.35 -5.37 4.29
N ARG A 98 1.44 -5.10 5.02
CA ARG A 98 2.57 -6.03 5.16
C ARG A 98 2.14 -7.33 5.81
N LEU A 99 1.44 -7.26 6.94
CA LEU A 99 0.92 -8.44 7.65
C LEU A 99 -0.04 -9.26 6.79
N SER A 100 -0.88 -8.59 5.99
CA SER A 100 -1.76 -9.25 5.01
C SER A 100 -0.98 -10.04 3.96
N VAL A 101 0.12 -9.47 3.44
CA VAL A 101 1.01 -10.16 2.49
C VAL A 101 1.68 -11.36 3.16
N LEU A 102 2.21 -11.20 4.38
CA LEU A 102 2.82 -12.31 5.15
C LEU A 102 1.80 -13.43 5.41
N GLY A 103 0.56 -13.09 5.77
CA GLY A 103 -0.52 -14.03 5.94
C GLY A 103 -0.92 -14.76 4.65
N ALA A 104 -0.87 -14.05 3.52
CA ALA A 104 -1.13 -14.66 2.21
C ALA A 104 0.01 -15.59 1.77
N LEU A 105 1.27 -15.26 2.09
CA LEU A 105 2.45 -16.11 1.88
C LEU A 105 2.37 -17.37 2.72
N ALA A 106 2.13 -17.24 4.02
CA ALA A 106 1.98 -18.38 4.94
C ALA A 106 0.86 -19.33 4.51
N GLY A 107 -0.22 -18.79 3.93
CA GLY A 107 -1.34 -19.56 3.38
C GLY A 107 -1.12 -20.11 1.97
N GLY A 108 0.04 -19.91 1.35
CA GLY A 108 0.33 -20.38 -0.02
C GLY A 108 -0.55 -19.73 -1.11
N ARG A 109 -1.09 -18.54 -0.84
CA ARG A 109 -2.04 -17.83 -1.72
C ARG A 109 -1.37 -16.94 -2.76
N LEU A 110 -0.05 -16.76 -2.69
CA LEU A 110 0.71 -15.89 -3.59
C LEU A 110 1.71 -16.68 -4.43
N ASN A 111 1.84 -16.29 -5.69
CA ASN A 111 2.86 -16.78 -6.61
C ASN A 111 4.01 -15.77 -6.77
N ALA A 112 3.75 -14.49 -6.48
CA ALA A 112 4.73 -13.42 -6.59
C ALA A 112 4.52 -12.36 -5.51
N VAL A 113 5.63 -11.81 -5.02
CA VAL A 113 5.66 -10.63 -4.19
C VAL A 113 6.56 -9.60 -4.86
N CYS A 114 6.02 -8.41 -5.12
CA CYS A 114 6.77 -7.27 -5.61
C CYS A 114 7.08 -6.36 -4.41
N VAL A 115 8.33 -5.96 -4.28
CA VAL A 115 8.80 -5.26 -3.08
C VAL A 115 9.75 -4.12 -3.44
N PRO A 116 9.46 -2.88 -3.03
CA PRO A 116 10.43 -1.80 -3.10
C PRO A 116 11.67 -2.12 -2.28
N ALA A 117 12.85 -1.72 -2.74
CA ALA A 117 14.12 -1.97 -2.03
C ALA A 117 14.07 -1.48 -0.57
N GLU A 118 13.47 -0.32 -0.33
CA GLU A 118 13.25 0.22 1.01
C GLU A 118 12.50 -0.76 1.92
N ALA A 119 11.41 -1.38 1.42
CA ALA A 119 10.61 -2.32 2.19
C ALA A 119 11.33 -3.64 2.45
N LEU A 120 12.14 -4.12 1.48
CA LEU A 120 12.91 -5.34 1.63
C LEU A 120 14.02 -5.21 2.68
N LEU A 121 14.60 -4.00 2.81
CA LEU A 121 15.64 -3.72 3.79
C LEU A 121 15.08 -3.48 5.19
N GLN A 122 13.77 -3.29 5.35
CA GLN A 122 13.12 -3.18 6.64
C GLN A 122 12.93 -4.55 7.28
N TYR A 123 13.28 -4.65 8.57
CA TYR A 123 12.93 -5.83 9.35
C TYR A 123 11.43 -5.96 9.55
N THR A 124 10.97 -7.20 9.69
CA THR A 124 9.57 -7.57 9.95
C THR A 124 9.52 -8.66 11.02
N VAL A 125 8.33 -9.07 11.41
CA VAL A 125 8.16 -10.17 12.38
C VAL A 125 8.82 -11.46 11.85
N PRO A 126 9.61 -12.21 12.65
CA PRO A 126 10.14 -13.50 12.24
C PRO A 126 9.05 -14.50 11.88
N GLN A 127 9.34 -15.39 10.92
CA GLN A 127 8.36 -16.34 10.39
C GLN A 127 7.75 -17.25 11.47
N ASP A 128 8.57 -17.77 12.38
CA ASP A 128 8.15 -18.60 13.50
C ASP A 128 7.24 -17.86 14.48
N GLU A 129 7.57 -16.60 14.83
CA GLU A 129 6.74 -15.75 15.66
C GLU A 129 5.43 -15.36 14.97
N PHE A 130 5.47 -15.12 13.66
CA PHE A 130 4.26 -14.86 12.86
C PHE A 130 3.33 -16.09 12.91
N GLN A 131 3.86 -17.28 12.62
CA GLN A 131 3.08 -18.52 12.64
C GLN A 131 2.55 -18.86 14.04
N LYS A 132 3.38 -18.71 15.07
CA LYS A 132 2.99 -18.91 16.47
C LYS A 132 1.84 -18.00 16.89
N ASN A 133 1.78 -16.77 16.39
CA ASN A 133 0.72 -15.80 16.70
C ASN A 133 -0.44 -15.80 15.69
N THR A 134 -0.48 -16.76 14.81
CA THR A 134 -1.58 -17.02 13.89
C THR A 134 -2.55 -18.03 14.47
N LEU A 135 -3.85 -17.87 14.25
CA LEU A 135 -4.90 -18.76 14.74
C LEU A 135 -5.94 -19.02 13.66
N THR A 136 -6.42 -20.25 13.56
CA THR A 136 -7.55 -20.62 12.70
C THR A 136 -8.72 -21.05 13.56
N LEU A 137 -9.88 -20.39 13.39
CA LEU A 137 -11.12 -20.75 14.08
C LEU A 137 -12.12 -21.35 13.10
N LYS A 138 -12.93 -22.31 13.58
CA LYS A 138 -13.99 -22.98 12.83
C LYS A 138 -15.20 -23.21 13.73
N PRO A 139 -16.42 -23.24 13.21
CA PRO A 139 -17.60 -23.69 13.96
C PRO A 139 -17.40 -25.11 14.51
N GLY A 140 -17.92 -25.39 15.69
CA GLY A 140 -17.75 -26.65 16.40
C GLY A 140 -16.41 -26.82 17.10
N MET A 141 -15.53 -25.82 17.06
CA MET A 141 -14.23 -25.85 17.76
C MET A 141 -14.44 -25.48 19.24
N VAL A 142 -13.99 -26.32 20.15
CA VAL A 142 -13.91 -25.98 21.58
C VAL A 142 -12.69 -25.11 21.80
N TYR A 143 -12.91 -23.86 22.06
CA TYR A 143 -11.87 -22.87 22.27
C TYR A 143 -12.39 -21.76 23.21
N ASN A 144 -11.95 -21.78 24.46
CA ASN A 144 -12.44 -20.88 25.48
C ASN A 144 -12.31 -19.40 25.06
N ARG A 145 -13.37 -18.62 25.31
CA ARG A 145 -13.45 -17.20 24.92
C ARG A 145 -12.37 -16.34 25.55
N GLU A 146 -12.09 -16.55 26.84
CA GLU A 146 -11.05 -15.81 27.57
C GLU A 146 -9.67 -16.11 26.97
N ALA A 147 -9.39 -17.37 26.62
CA ALA A 147 -8.15 -17.76 25.94
C ALA A 147 -8.04 -17.12 24.56
N LEU A 148 -9.15 -16.97 23.82
CA LEU A 148 -9.15 -16.21 22.56
C LEU A 148 -8.79 -14.75 22.78
N VAL A 149 -9.37 -14.11 23.80
CA VAL A 149 -9.09 -12.71 24.13
C VAL A 149 -7.61 -12.50 24.50
N GLU A 150 -7.04 -13.38 25.33
CA GLU A 150 -5.61 -13.35 25.68
C GLU A 150 -4.74 -13.52 24.44
N ARG A 151 -5.13 -14.43 23.56
CA ARG A 151 -4.42 -14.69 22.31
C ARG A 151 -4.45 -13.48 21.37
N LEU A 152 -5.59 -12.79 21.26
CA LEU A 152 -5.73 -11.58 20.46
C LEU A 152 -4.84 -10.45 21.00
N PHE A 153 -4.79 -10.25 22.34
CA PHE A 153 -3.85 -9.29 22.92
C PHE A 153 -2.39 -9.65 22.61
N ALA A 154 -2.01 -10.93 22.78
CA ALA A 154 -0.66 -11.39 22.47
C ALA A 154 -0.30 -11.21 20.99
N ALA A 155 -1.28 -11.33 20.10
CA ALA A 155 -1.14 -11.09 18.65
C ALA A 155 -1.20 -9.59 18.26
N GLY A 156 -1.29 -8.68 19.25
CA GLY A 156 -1.20 -7.23 19.04
C GLY A 156 -2.53 -6.55 18.66
N TYR A 157 -3.67 -7.23 18.82
CA TYR A 157 -4.98 -6.62 18.59
C TYR A 157 -5.35 -5.66 19.72
N VAL A 158 -6.10 -4.62 19.36
CA VAL A 158 -6.59 -3.61 20.30
C VAL A 158 -8.07 -3.86 20.59
N ARG A 159 -8.42 -3.97 21.89
CA ARG A 159 -9.82 -4.09 22.30
C ARG A 159 -10.52 -2.74 22.18
N ARG A 160 -11.70 -2.75 21.58
CA ARG A 160 -12.59 -1.59 21.42
C ARG A 160 -14.00 -1.95 21.91
N SER A 161 -14.83 -0.95 22.18
CA SER A 161 -16.26 -1.16 22.45
C SER A 161 -16.99 -1.71 21.23
N GLN A 162 -16.53 -1.32 20.04
CA GLN A 162 -17.02 -1.75 18.73
C GLN A 162 -15.84 -1.79 17.76
N VAL A 163 -15.82 -2.77 16.86
CA VAL A 163 -14.82 -2.87 15.80
C VAL A 163 -15.15 -1.88 14.70
N ASP A 164 -14.20 -1.01 14.35
CA ASP A 164 -14.31 0.01 13.30
C ASP A 164 -13.16 -0.04 12.28
N GLY A 165 -12.13 -0.89 12.51
CA GLY A 165 -11.00 -1.05 11.61
C GLY A 165 -10.18 -2.31 11.85
N PRO A 166 -9.21 -2.61 10.95
CA PRO A 166 -8.31 -3.74 11.10
C PRO A 166 -7.47 -3.68 12.40
N GLY A 167 -7.06 -4.85 12.90
CA GLY A 167 -6.27 -4.98 14.13
C GLY A 167 -7.07 -4.74 15.41
N GLN A 168 -8.39 -4.74 15.34
CA GLN A 168 -9.28 -4.51 16.47
C GLN A 168 -10.16 -5.71 16.75
N PHE A 169 -10.59 -5.82 18.02
CA PHE A 169 -11.62 -6.75 18.44
C PHE A 169 -12.54 -6.14 19.51
N SER A 170 -13.75 -6.67 19.65
CA SER A 170 -14.68 -6.34 20.72
C SER A 170 -15.31 -7.59 21.31
N VAL A 171 -15.69 -7.53 22.60
CA VAL A 171 -16.34 -8.64 23.30
C VAL A 171 -17.65 -8.13 23.88
N ARG A 172 -18.75 -8.78 23.53
CA ARG A 172 -20.11 -8.43 23.98
C ARG A 172 -20.89 -9.71 24.30
N GLY A 173 -20.97 -10.06 25.60
CA GLY A 173 -21.56 -11.33 26.03
C GLY A 173 -20.81 -12.51 25.43
N ASP A 174 -21.49 -13.39 24.73
CA ASP A 174 -20.93 -14.57 24.08
C ASP A 174 -20.48 -14.31 22.64
N ILE A 175 -20.30 -13.06 22.28
CA ILE A 175 -19.88 -12.63 20.94
C ILE A 175 -18.49 -11.98 21.02
N VAL A 176 -17.59 -12.42 20.11
CA VAL A 176 -16.30 -11.77 19.87
C VAL A 176 -16.26 -11.32 18.41
N ASP A 177 -16.26 -10.01 18.18
CA ASP A 177 -16.08 -9.41 16.87
C ASP A 177 -14.59 -9.14 16.64
N ILE A 178 -14.03 -9.53 15.49
CA ILE A 178 -12.59 -9.46 15.20
C ILE A 178 -12.40 -8.96 13.76
N TYR A 179 -11.45 -8.04 13.56
CA TYR A 179 -11.03 -7.62 12.24
C TYR A 179 -9.52 -7.81 12.06
N ALA A 180 -9.12 -8.93 11.48
CA ALA A 180 -7.70 -9.19 11.20
C ALA A 180 -7.21 -8.38 9.99
N PRO A 181 -5.90 -8.02 9.95
CA PRO A 181 -5.31 -7.24 8.85
C PRO A 181 -5.47 -7.86 7.45
N ASP A 182 -5.55 -9.19 7.36
CA ASP A 182 -5.68 -9.93 6.09
C ASP A 182 -7.13 -10.28 5.71
N MET A 183 -8.11 -9.79 6.47
CA MET A 183 -9.53 -9.96 6.17
C MET A 183 -10.06 -8.79 5.33
N ARG A 184 -10.97 -9.09 4.40
CA ARG A 184 -11.73 -8.08 3.65
C ARG A 184 -12.88 -7.46 4.46
N GLN A 185 -13.49 -8.27 5.30
CA GLN A 185 -14.59 -7.90 6.19
C GLN A 185 -14.32 -8.47 7.58
N PRO A 186 -14.77 -7.81 8.66
CA PRO A 186 -14.62 -8.32 10.00
C PRO A 186 -15.47 -9.58 10.21
N ALA A 187 -15.05 -10.40 11.16
CA ALA A 187 -15.73 -11.63 11.52
C ALA A 187 -16.33 -11.53 12.92
N ARG A 188 -17.49 -12.13 13.07
CA ARG A 188 -18.19 -12.36 14.33
C ARG A 188 -18.07 -13.82 14.72
N VAL A 189 -17.55 -14.08 15.91
CA VAL A 189 -17.46 -15.39 16.55
C VAL A 189 -18.53 -15.46 17.62
N GLU A 190 -19.48 -16.34 17.45
CA GLU A 190 -20.57 -16.56 18.43
C GLU A 190 -20.28 -17.84 19.19
N TYR A 191 -20.38 -17.77 20.51
CA TYR A 191 -20.07 -18.86 21.43
C TYR A 191 -21.33 -19.47 22.04
N TRP A 192 -21.30 -20.80 22.21
CA TRP A 192 -22.16 -21.52 23.12
C TRP A 192 -21.30 -22.20 24.18
N ASP A 193 -21.25 -21.61 25.37
CA ASP A 193 -20.30 -21.97 26.42
C ASP A 193 -18.84 -21.81 25.92
N ASP A 194 -18.03 -22.84 25.91
CA ASP A 194 -16.64 -22.84 25.40
C ASP A 194 -16.52 -23.30 23.93
N GLU A 195 -17.63 -23.58 23.26
CA GLU A 195 -17.67 -24.01 21.86
C GLU A 195 -18.01 -22.82 20.92
N ILE A 196 -17.32 -22.74 19.79
CA ILE A 196 -17.65 -21.77 18.72
C ILE A 196 -18.88 -22.31 17.99
N ASP A 197 -20.05 -21.72 18.26
CA ASP A 197 -21.32 -22.10 17.64
C ASP A 197 -21.35 -21.68 16.17
N SER A 198 -21.02 -20.42 15.87
CA SER A 198 -21.06 -19.92 14.51
C SER A 198 -19.98 -18.88 14.23
N LEU A 199 -19.64 -18.76 12.93
CA LEU A 199 -18.78 -17.72 12.38
C LEU A 199 -19.54 -16.98 11.27
N ALA A 200 -19.47 -15.65 11.26
CA ALA A 200 -20.09 -14.85 10.23
C ALA A 200 -19.26 -13.61 9.90
N SER A 201 -19.30 -13.14 8.66
CA SER A 201 -18.90 -11.77 8.34
C SER A 201 -19.97 -10.78 8.76
N PHE A 202 -19.58 -9.54 9.01
CA PHE A 202 -20.53 -8.46 9.28
C PHE A 202 -20.07 -7.14 8.63
N ASP A 203 -21.02 -6.28 8.38
CA ASP A 203 -20.78 -4.95 7.80
C ASP A 203 -20.37 -3.96 8.90
N LEU A 204 -19.27 -3.25 8.70
CA LEU A 204 -18.69 -2.32 9.69
C LEU A 204 -19.63 -1.16 10.06
N LEU A 205 -20.39 -0.64 9.09
CA LEU A 205 -21.23 0.53 9.31
C LEU A 205 -22.52 0.16 10.03
N THR A 206 -23.15 -0.93 9.59
CA THR A 206 -24.44 -1.37 10.15
C THR A 206 -24.29 -2.35 11.30
N GLN A 207 -23.11 -2.94 11.48
CA GLN A 207 -22.81 -4.00 12.47
C GLN A 207 -23.69 -5.25 12.31
N ARG A 208 -24.36 -5.39 11.15
CA ARG A 208 -25.23 -6.52 10.86
C ARG A 208 -24.47 -7.65 10.20
N ARG A 209 -24.83 -8.87 10.58
CA ARG A 209 -24.34 -10.11 9.96
C ARG A 209 -24.63 -10.09 8.46
N ASP A 210 -23.62 -10.41 7.63
CA ASP A 210 -23.70 -10.43 6.16
C ASP A 210 -23.71 -11.86 5.63
N GLY A 211 -22.76 -12.72 6.03
CA GLY A 211 -22.66 -14.10 5.55
C GLY A 211 -22.07 -15.05 6.57
N ALA A 212 -22.41 -16.34 6.46
CA ALA A 212 -21.79 -17.39 7.27
C ALA A 212 -20.36 -17.70 6.74
N LEU A 213 -19.45 -17.99 7.65
CA LEU A 213 -18.05 -18.34 7.35
C LEU A 213 -17.76 -19.77 7.83
N GLU A 214 -17.13 -20.58 7.00
CA GLU A 214 -16.72 -21.95 7.38
C GLU A 214 -15.47 -21.95 8.27
N LYS A 215 -14.61 -20.95 8.11
CA LYS A 215 -13.40 -20.75 8.92
C LYS A 215 -12.93 -19.31 8.82
N ILE A 216 -12.22 -18.85 9.83
CA ILE A 216 -11.47 -17.60 9.81
C ILE A 216 -10.00 -17.84 10.12
N TYR A 217 -9.16 -17.02 9.52
CA TYR A 217 -7.72 -17.04 9.72
C TYR A 217 -7.34 -15.69 10.35
N LEU A 218 -6.73 -15.73 11.52
CA LEU A 218 -6.36 -14.55 12.29
C LEU A 218 -4.83 -14.43 12.25
N SER A 219 -4.31 -13.52 11.45
CA SER A 219 -2.90 -13.13 11.47
C SER A 219 -2.61 -12.18 12.64
N PRO A 220 -1.34 -12.00 13.05
CA PRO A 220 -0.97 -10.94 13.98
C PRO A 220 -1.40 -9.56 13.48
N ALA A 221 -1.69 -8.64 14.39
CA ALA A 221 -2.04 -7.26 14.11
C ALA A 221 -0.87 -6.27 14.28
N ARG A 222 0.32 -6.77 14.65
CA ARG A 222 1.56 -6.01 14.81
C ARG A 222 2.75 -6.82 14.31
N GLU A 223 3.81 -6.12 13.88
CA GLU A 223 5.08 -6.76 13.53
C GLU A 223 5.99 -6.94 14.75
N VAL A 224 5.80 -6.16 15.83
CA VAL A 224 6.54 -6.29 17.09
C VAL A 224 5.61 -6.79 18.17
N LEU A 225 5.82 -8.03 18.60
CA LEU A 225 4.91 -8.78 19.49
C LEU A 225 5.61 -9.15 20.79
N PHE A 226 5.18 -8.60 21.92
CA PHE A 226 5.72 -8.90 23.25
C PHE A 226 4.81 -9.78 24.11
N GLY A 227 3.56 -9.94 23.74
CA GLY A 227 2.56 -10.60 24.56
C GLY A 227 1.78 -9.62 25.43
N SER A 228 1.63 -9.91 26.74
CA SER A 228 0.91 -9.04 27.67
C SER A 228 1.74 -7.79 28.05
N THR A 229 1.07 -6.80 28.65
CA THR A 229 1.75 -5.61 29.21
C THR A 229 2.76 -5.99 30.29
N ALA A 230 2.47 -7.03 31.10
CA ALA A 230 3.37 -7.54 32.12
C ALA A 230 4.63 -8.18 31.52
N ASP A 231 4.47 -9.06 30.51
CA ASP A 231 5.59 -9.69 29.80
C ASP A 231 6.47 -8.64 29.12
N THR A 232 5.84 -7.63 28.51
CA THR A 232 6.54 -6.50 27.88
C THR A 232 7.37 -5.73 28.91
N ALA A 233 6.76 -5.36 30.05
CA ALA A 233 7.46 -4.63 31.10
C ALA A 233 8.63 -5.43 31.66
N GLU A 234 8.46 -6.74 31.86
CA GLU A 234 9.53 -7.63 32.30
C GLU A 234 10.69 -7.68 31.31
N ALA A 235 10.39 -7.84 30.01
CA ALA A 235 11.39 -7.86 28.95
C ALA A 235 12.19 -6.54 28.88
N LEU A 236 11.53 -5.38 28.97
CA LEU A 236 12.20 -4.07 28.96
C LEU A 236 13.08 -3.89 30.21
N ARG A 237 12.60 -4.28 31.38
CA ARG A 237 13.39 -4.23 32.62
C ARG A 237 14.58 -5.19 32.60
N ALA A 238 14.42 -6.38 32.00
CA ALA A 238 15.52 -7.30 31.80
C ALA A 238 16.61 -6.73 30.87
N ALA A 239 16.21 -6.03 29.80
CA ALA A 239 17.14 -5.32 28.92
C ALA A 239 17.90 -4.20 29.65
N GLN A 240 17.24 -3.40 30.49
CA GLN A 240 17.88 -2.39 31.33
C GLN A 240 18.89 -3.02 32.32
N LYS A 241 18.57 -4.15 32.94
CA LYS A 241 19.46 -4.86 33.88
C LYS A 241 20.70 -5.43 33.18
N LYS A 242 20.59 -5.91 31.93
CA LYS A 242 21.73 -6.42 31.14
C LYS A 242 22.67 -5.30 30.69
N ALA A 243 22.16 -4.08 30.50
CA ALA A 243 22.95 -2.94 30.07
C ALA A 243 23.85 -2.40 31.19
N ARG A 244 25.01 -1.82 30.84
CA ARG A 244 26.00 -1.27 31.79
C ARG A 244 26.39 0.17 31.42
N GLY A 245 26.81 0.94 32.42
CA GLY A 245 27.35 2.30 32.22
C GLY A 245 26.38 3.25 31.52
N LYS A 246 26.88 4.08 30.63
CA LYS A 246 26.10 5.09 29.90
C LYS A 246 24.90 4.52 29.12
N ARG A 247 25.05 3.29 28.58
CA ARG A 247 23.94 2.63 27.85
C ARG A 247 22.78 2.32 28.77
N ARG A 248 23.03 1.93 30.02
CA ARG A 248 21.96 1.67 30.98
C ARG A 248 21.15 2.94 31.28
N THR A 249 21.83 4.05 31.57
CA THR A 249 21.17 5.33 31.83
C THR A 249 20.36 5.82 30.63
N ALA A 250 20.88 5.64 29.41
CA ALA A 250 20.16 6.00 28.18
C ALA A 250 18.90 5.14 27.99
N LEU A 251 18.97 3.83 28.22
CA LEU A 251 17.82 2.92 28.16
C LEU A 251 16.78 3.25 29.23
N GLU A 252 17.21 3.52 30.46
CA GLU A 252 16.31 3.91 31.56
C GLU A 252 15.51 5.15 31.17
N LYS A 253 16.16 6.19 30.61
CA LYS A 253 15.50 7.42 30.15
C LYS A 253 14.54 7.16 28.96
N ALA A 254 14.97 6.41 27.94
CA ALA A 254 14.17 6.15 26.75
C ALA A 254 12.94 5.28 27.02
N MET A 255 12.96 4.46 28.09
CA MET A 255 11.89 3.52 28.44
C MET A 255 10.99 4.01 29.58
N GLU A 256 11.32 5.12 30.24
CA GLU A 256 10.63 5.58 31.47
C GLU A 256 9.12 5.75 31.25
N SER A 257 8.74 6.48 30.22
CA SER A 257 7.32 6.72 29.91
C SER A 257 6.58 5.45 29.52
N ASP A 258 7.23 4.57 28.74
CA ASP A 258 6.61 3.35 28.26
C ASP A 258 6.43 2.32 29.38
N LEU A 259 7.40 2.22 30.29
CA LEU A 259 7.28 1.37 31.48
C LEU A 259 6.17 1.86 32.39
N ALA A 260 6.00 3.18 32.57
CA ALA A 260 4.90 3.73 33.35
C ALA A 260 3.52 3.40 32.74
N GLN A 261 3.39 3.42 31.41
CA GLN A 261 2.17 2.99 30.72
C GLN A 261 1.92 1.49 30.92
N LEU A 262 2.94 0.66 30.74
CA LEU A 262 2.84 -0.79 30.91
C LEU A 262 2.42 -1.17 32.35
N ASP A 263 2.98 -0.50 33.35
CA ASP A 263 2.62 -0.70 34.75
C ASP A 263 1.17 -0.30 35.07
N SER A 264 0.60 0.65 34.30
CA SER A 264 -0.81 1.01 34.36
C SER A 264 -1.73 0.07 33.55
N GLY A 265 -1.17 -0.96 32.92
CA GLY A 265 -1.91 -1.92 32.09
C GLY A 265 -2.18 -1.44 30.65
N VAL A 266 -1.51 -0.39 30.20
CA VAL A 266 -1.66 0.17 28.85
C VAL A 266 -0.44 -0.18 28.00
N MET A 267 -0.68 -0.79 26.82
CA MET A 267 0.38 -1.06 25.85
C MET A 267 0.77 0.24 25.13
N PRO A 268 2.06 0.65 25.13
CA PRO A 268 2.52 1.81 24.39
C PRO A 268 2.28 1.66 22.88
N GLU A 269 2.03 2.77 22.20
CA GLU A 269 1.85 2.78 20.75
C GLU A 269 3.16 2.59 19.98
N ALA A 270 4.25 3.16 20.49
CA ALA A 270 5.56 3.22 19.85
C ALA A 270 6.44 2.01 20.20
N MET A 271 5.97 0.81 19.87
CA MET A 271 6.68 -0.45 20.20
C MET A 271 7.78 -0.82 19.19
N ASP A 272 7.80 -0.20 18.01
CA ASP A 272 8.74 -0.57 16.94
C ASP A 272 10.20 -0.37 17.33
N LYS A 273 10.52 0.65 18.17
CA LYS A 273 11.87 0.88 18.70
C LYS A 273 12.44 -0.29 19.49
N TYR A 274 11.58 -1.18 19.96
CA TYR A 274 11.98 -2.36 20.74
C TYR A 274 12.18 -3.63 19.89
N TYR A 275 12.12 -3.53 18.58
CA TYR A 275 12.29 -4.66 17.67
C TYR A 275 13.56 -5.47 17.98
N GLY A 276 14.72 -4.81 18.08
CA GLY A 276 16.00 -5.46 18.36
C GLY A 276 16.14 -6.02 19.78
N LEU A 277 15.26 -5.62 20.71
CA LEU A 277 15.18 -6.24 22.06
C LEU A 277 14.28 -7.46 22.07
N ARG A 278 13.27 -7.48 21.19
CA ARG A 278 12.29 -8.57 21.13
C ARG A 278 12.79 -9.73 20.29
N TYR A 279 13.44 -9.45 19.18
CA TYR A 279 13.90 -10.47 18.24
C TYR A 279 15.43 -10.51 18.22
N GLU A 280 16.00 -11.60 18.75
CA GLU A 280 17.47 -11.79 18.78
C GLU A 280 18.04 -11.95 17.37
N THR A 281 17.28 -12.59 16.48
CA THR A 281 17.60 -12.73 15.06
C THR A 281 16.63 -11.89 14.25
N PRO A 282 17.07 -10.75 13.71
CA PRO A 282 16.23 -9.93 12.83
C PRO A 282 15.82 -10.70 11.58
N ALA A 283 14.60 -10.49 11.12
CA ALA A 283 14.06 -11.14 9.93
C ALA A 283 13.55 -10.11 8.91
N THR A 284 13.59 -10.49 7.64
CA THR A 284 13.10 -9.71 6.50
C THR A 284 12.00 -10.47 5.77
N LEU A 285 11.46 -9.88 4.70
CA LEU A 285 10.52 -10.59 3.82
C LEU A 285 11.11 -11.89 3.26
N LEU A 286 12.43 -11.92 2.98
CA LEU A 286 13.07 -13.11 2.39
C LEU A 286 12.98 -14.34 3.29
N ASP A 287 12.98 -14.13 4.61
CA ASP A 287 12.88 -15.22 5.59
C ASP A 287 11.49 -15.89 5.60
N HIS A 288 10.49 -15.25 5.01
CA HIS A 288 9.14 -15.81 4.80
C HIS A 288 8.97 -16.56 3.47
N LEU A 289 10.01 -16.60 2.62
CA LEU A 289 9.95 -17.19 1.29
C LEU A 289 10.77 -18.49 1.22
N SER A 290 10.14 -19.57 0.78
CA SER A 290 10.82 -20.84 0.58
C SER A 290 11.42 -20.91 -0.81
N SER A 291 12.75 -20.86 -0.93
CA SER A 291 13.50 -20.99 -2.20
C SER A 291 12.93 -20.11 -3.33
N PRO A 292 12.78 -18.79 -3.13
CA PRO A 292 12.23 -17.92 -4.16
C PRO A 292 13.11 -17.86 -5.41
N ILE A 293 12.55 -17.44 -6.55
CA ILE A 293 13.32 -16.80 -7.60
C ILE A 293 13.46 -15.33 -7.19
N PHE A 294 14.67 -14.95 -6.84
CA PHE A 294 14.97 -13.61 -6.34
C PHE A 294 15.38 -12.70 -7.50
N ILE A 295 14.61 -11.65 -7.75
CA ILE A 295 14.79 -10.78 -8.90
C ILE A 295 15.08 -9.37 -8.41
N LEU A 296 16.22 -8.81 -8.81
CA LEU A 296 16.55 -7.39 -8.59
C LEU A 296 16.36 -6.67 -9.94
N ASP A 297 15.29 -5.89 -10.02
CA ASP A 297 14.90 -5.17 -11.24
C ASP A 297 15.43 -3.73 -11.19
N GLU A 298 16.32 -3.36 -12.13
CA GLU A 298 17.06 -2.09 -12.18
C GLU A 298 17.93 -1.87 -10.92
N VAL A 299 18.97 -2.68 -10.76
CA VAL A 299 19.93 -2.64 -9.63
C VAL A 299 20.52 -1.24 -9.41
N GLY A 300 20.81 -0.51 -10.51
CA GLY A 300 21.27 0.87 -10.44
C GLY A 300 20.25 1.78 -9.76
N GLY A 301 18.97 1.66 -10.14
CA GLY A 301 17.86 2.40 -9.54
C GLY A 301 17.63 2.01 -8.08
N ILE A 302 17.72 0.71 -7.75
CA ILE A 302 17.64 0.20 -6.37
C ILE A 302 18.70 0.85 -5.49
N ARG A 303 19.94 0.91 -5.97
CA ARG A 303 21.05 1.52 -5.24
C ARG A 303 20.85 3.02 -5.00
N ASP A 304 20.40 3.75 -6.02
CA ASP A 304 20.17 5.19 -5.91
C ASP A 304 19.01 5.50 -4.97
N ALA A 305 17.90 4.74 -5.04
CA ALA A 305 16.77 4.84 -4.13
C ALA A 305 17.18 4.53 -2.68
N GLN A 306 18.02 3.51 -2.49
CA GLN A 306 18.51 3.13 -1.17
C GLN A 306 19.39 4.21 -0.54
N LYS A 307 20.33 4.80 -1.29
CA LYS A 307 21.17 5.90 -0.78
C LYS A 307 20.33 7.09 -0.32
N ALA A 308 19.29 7.45 -1.09
CA ALA A 308 18.39 8.54 -0.73
C ALA A 308 17.60 8.23 0.55
N THR A 309 17.13 6.99 0.69
CA THR A 309 16.40 6.53 1.88
C THR A 309 17.31 6.45 3.11
N GLU A 310 18.52 5.93 2.96
CA GLU A 310 19.51 5.82 4.04
C GLU A 310 19.91 7.20 4.59
N PHE A 311 20.09 8.19 3.71
CA PHE A 311 20.36 9.56 4.12
C PHE A 311 19.23 10.13 4.98
N ARG A 312 17.98 10.07 4.51
CA ARG A 312 16.79 10.55 5.26
C ARG A 312 16.66 9.87 6.62
N ARG A 313 16.81 8.56 6.63
CA ARG A 313 16.70 7.72 7.84
C ARG A 313 17.80 8.03 8.86
N SER A 314 19.04 8.25 8.39
CA SER A 314 20.15 8.61 9.26
C SER A 314 19.93 9.95 9.96
N GLU A 315 19.35 10.93 9.25
CA GLU A 315 18.99 12.21 9.86
C GLU A 315 17.89 12.05 10.92
N GLU A 316 16.82 11.29 10.62
CA GLU A 316 15.73 11.02 11.55
C GLU A 316 16.23 10.31 12.82
N LEU A 317 16.97 9.19 12.66
CA LEU A 317 17.50 8.45 13.80
C LEU A 317 18.46 9.29 14.65
N THR A 318 19.27 10.13 14.01
CA THR A 318 20.17 11.06 14.73
C THR A 318 19.37 12.03 15.60
N GLY A 319 18.29 12.61 15.07
CA GLY A 319 17.41 13.48 15.84
C GLY A 319 16.77 12.77 17.04
N LEU A 320 16.25 11.55 16.83
CA LEU A 320 15.64 10.74 17.90
C LEU A 320 16.65 10.30 18.98
N LEU A 321 17.91 10.06 18.59
CA LEU A 321 19.01 9.79 19.53
C LEU A 321 19.37 11.01 20.36
N GLU A 322 19.44 12.20 19.73
CA GLU A 322 19.72 13.47 20.42
C GLU A 322 18.59 13.83 21.41
N GLU A 323 17.35 13.61 21.04
CA GLU A 323 16.17 13.81 21.91
C GLU A 323 16.09 12.78 23.06
N GLY A 324 16.78 11.65 22.92
CA GLY A 324 16.77 10.54 23.88
C GLY A 324 15.50 9.69 23.79
N VAL A 325 14.76 9.77 22.69
CA VAL A 325 13.60 8.89 22.39
C VAL A 325 14.05 7.45 22.15
N ILE A 326 15.21 7.30 21.48
CA ILE A 326 15.90 6.04 21.27
C ILE A 326 17.34 6.14 21.80
N CYS A 327 18.00 5.01 21.93
CA CYS A 327 19.43 4.94 22.27
C CYS A 327 20.07 3.79 21.45
N PRO A 328 21.41 3.71 21.36
CA PRO A 328 22.07 2.64 20.61
C PRO A 328 21.59 1.25 21.03
N GLY A 329 21.09 0.48 20.04
CA GLY A 329 20.44 -0.82 20.21
C GLY A 329 18.90 -0.79 20.19
N LEU A 330 18.27 0.40 20.17
CA LEU A 330 16.86 0.60 19.84
C LEU A 330 16.66 1.11 18.38
N ASP A 331 17.71 1.18 17.61
CA ASP A 331 17.80 1.62 16.22
C ASP A 331 17.93 0.45 15.23
N VAL A 332 17.82 -0.79 15.72
CA VAL A 332 17.96 -2.01 14.90
C VAL A 332 16.63 -2.29 14.17
N LEU A 333 16.44 -1.66 13.02
CA LEU A 333 15.20 -1.71 12.23
C LEU A 333 15.41 -2.11 10.76
N TYR A 334 16.67 -2.15 10.31
CA TYR A 334 17.00 -2.31 8.91
C TYR A 334 18.26 -3.14 8.70
N GLN A 335 18.28 -3.91 7.61
CA GLN A 335 19.50 -4.52 7.07
C GLN A 335 20.21 -3.56 6.08
N THR A 336 21.44 -3.90 5.73
CA THR A 336 22.28 -3.12 4.81
C THR A 336 22.15 -3.63 3.37
N MET A 337 22.69 -2.85 2.39
CA MET A 337 22.84 -3.34 1.01
C MET A 337 23.83 -4.50 0.88
N ASP A 338 24.81 -4.57 1.77
CA ASP A 338 25.77 -5.70 1.77
C ASP A 338 25.08 -7.00 2.21
N ASP A 339 24.15 -6.93 3.18
CA ASP A 339 23.32 -8.08 3.58
C ASP A 339 22.44 -8.56 2.40
N LEU A 340 21.88 -7.61 1.63
CA LEU A 340 21.11 -7.91 0.43
C LEU A 340 21.99 -8.58 -0.65
N ALA A 341 23.22 -8.11 -0.83
CA ALA A 341 24.15 -8.71 -1.79
C ALA A 341 24.55 -10.13 -1.37
N ILE A 342 24.72 -10.39 -0.08
CA ILE A 342 24.94 -11.74 0.47
C ILE A 342 23.72 -12.63 0.19
N ALA A 343 22.52 -12.16 0.52
CA ALA A 343 21.29 -12.89 0.25
C ALA A 343 21.13 -13.24 -1.24
N ALA A 344 21.52 -12.33 -2.13
CA ALA A 344 21.50 -12.56 -3.57
C ALA A 344 22.49 -13.66 -4.04
N GLN A 345 23.59 -13.88 -3.33
CA GLN A 345 24.52 -15.00 -3.62
C GLN A 345 23.95 -16.35 -3.18
N ASP A 346 23.18 -16.38 -2.11
CA ASP A 346 22.63 -17.60 -1.52
C ASP A 346 21.31 -18.05 -2.18
N GLN A 347 20.64 -17.17 -2.91
CA GLN A 347 19.40 -17.46 -3.62
C GLN A 347 19.62 -17.67 -5.13
N SER A 348 18.63 -18.26 -5.82
CA SER A 348 18.57 -18.26 -7.29
C SER A 348 18.20 -16.85 -7.76
N THR A 349 19.20 -16.04 -8.10
CA THR A 349 19.04 -14.60 -8.29
C THR A 349 19.15 -14.19 -9.76
N LEU A 350 18.26 -13.31 -10.20
CA LEU A 350 18.27 -12.68 -11.51
C LEU A 350 18.38 -11.17 -11.34
N LEU A 351 19.45 -10.58 -11.87
CA LEU A 351 19.64 -9.13 -11.94
C LEU A 351 19.17 -8.66 -13.32
N CYS A 352 18.14 -7.84 -13.37
CA CYS A 352 17.60 -7.31 -14.63
C CYS A 352 17.96 -5.84 -14.81
N GLU A 353 18.48 -5.50 -15.97
CA GLU A 353 18.88 -4.13 -16.33
C GLU A 353 18.48 -3.83 -17.77
N ASN A 354 18.16 -2.57 -18.07
CA ASN A 354 18.00 -2.13 -19.47
C ASN A 354 19.35 -2.05 -20.20
N PHE A 355 20.37 -1.62 -19.49
CA PHE A 355 21.72 -1.44 -20.04
C PHE A 355 22.77 -2.04 -19.11
N LEU A 356 23.86 -2.57 -19.71
CA LEU A 356 24.99 -3.07 -18.94
C LEU A 356 25.63 -1.94 -18.12
N ARG A 357 25.48 -2.00 -16.79
CA ARG A 357 26.16 -1.13 -15.83
C ARG A 357 27.08 -1.95 -14.94
N GLY A 358 28.09 -1.31 -14.33
CA GLY A 358 28.95 -2.00 -13.38
C GLY A 358 28.16 -2.55 -12.20
N MET A 359 28.23 -3.86 -11.98
CA MET A 359 27.58 -4.60 -10.90
C MET A 359 28.64 -5.21 -9.99
N ASN A 360 29.59 -4.41 -9.54
CA ASN A 360 30.79 -4.89 -8.84
C ASN A 360 30.50 -5.54 -7.48
N GLU A 361 29.33 -5.28 -6.91
CA GLU A 361 28.89 -5.87 -5.63
C GLU A 361 28.46 -7.34 -5.79
N PHE A 362 28.12 -7.76 -7.00
CA PHE A 362 27.62 -9.11 -7.26
C PHE A 362 28.64 -9.95 -8.03
N LYS A 363 28.92 -11.13 -7.52
CA LYS A 363 29.73 -12.11 -8.24
C LYS A 363 28.84 -12.86 -9.22
N LEU A 364 28.75 -12.34 -10.45
CA LEU A 364 27.91 -12.90 -11.50
C LEU A 364 28.42 -14.26 -11.96
N LYS A 365 27.52 -15.23 -12.11
CA LYS A 365 27.81 -16.55 -12.70
C LYS A 365 27.54 -16.58 -14.20
N ASP A 366 26.54 -15.82 -14.67
CA ASP A 366 26.14 -15.78 -16.07
C ASP A 366 25.78 -14.35 -16.50
N LEU A 367 25.97 -14.07 -17.79
CA LEU A 367 25.60 -12.85 -18.47
C LEU A 367 24.72 -13.21 -19.67
N ILE A 368 23.48 -12.75 -19.65
CA ILE A 368 22.46 -13.11 -20.64
C ILE A 368 21.98 -11.82 -21.32
N ASN A 369 22.08 -11.79 -22.64
CA ASN A 369 21.51 -10.71 -23.45
C ASN A 369 20.25 -11.24 -24.14
N ALA A 370 19.14 -10.50 -23.98
CA ALA A 370 17.87 -10.81 -24.61
C ALA A 370 17.49 -9.72 -25.61
N GLU A 371 16.92 -10.12 -26.74
CA GLU A 371 16.44 -9.19 -27.76
C GLU A 371 14.91 -9.09 -27.68
N ALA A 372 14.45 -8.00 -27.09
CA ALA A 372 13.03 -7.64 -27.11
C ALA A 372 12.88 -6.11 -27.25
N PHE A 373 11.81 -5.69 -27.89
CA PHE A 373 11.54 -4.28 -28.13
C PHE A 373 10.23 -3.88 -27.51
N ALA A 374 10.16 -2.67 -26.96
CA ALA A 374 8.90 -2.10 -26.49
C ALA A 374 7.95 -1.94 -27.69
N ALA A 375 6.70 -2.35 -27.53
CA ALA A 375 5.64 -2.09 -28.47
C ALA A 375 4.80 -0.90 -27.99
N PRO A 376 4.27 -0.06 -28.90
CA PRO A 376 3.41 1.05 -28.52
C PRO A 376 2.13 0.53 -27.86
N ASN A 377 1.59 1.34 -26.93
CA ASN A 377 0.29 1.05 -26.33
C ASN A 377 -0.81 1.51 -27.28
N TRP A 378 -1.84 0.67 -27.44
CA TRP A 378 -3.00 1.00 -28.24
C TRP A 378 -3.90 2.04 -27.55
N GLY A 379 -4.21 3.13 -28.26
CA GLY A 379 -4.97 4.27 -27.75
C GLY A 379 -6.49 4.19 -27.96
N GLY A 380 -7.04 3.05 -28.41
CA GLY A 380 -8.48 2.87 -28.66
C GLY A 380 -8.89 3.07 -30.15
N ASP A 381 -8.04 3.67 -30.98
CA ASP A 381 -8.33 3.81 -32.40
C ASP A 381 -7.96 2.55 -33.19
N LEU A 382 -8.96 1.94 -33.84
CA LEU A 382 -8.78 0.70 -34.60
C LEU A 382 -7.90 0.89 -35.86
N ALA A 383 -7.88 2.08 -36.46
CA ALA A 383 -7.07 2.32 -37.65
C ALA A 383 -5.58 2.31 -37.29
N SER A 384 -5.20 3.02 -36.21
CA SER A 384 -3.84 3.02 -35.67
C SER A 384 -3.41 1.63 -35.22
N LEU A 385 -4.30 0.88 -34.52
CA LEU A 385 -4.00 -0.49 -34.13
C LEU A 385 -3.67 -1.38 -35.32
N ARG A 386 -4.38 -1.23 -36.45
CA ARG A 386 -4.14 -2.00 -37.65
C ARG A 386 -2.78 -1.69 -38.30
N GLU A 387 -2.34 -0.44 -38.26
CA GLU A 387 -1.00 -0.05 -38.76
C GLU A 387 0.10 -0.82 -38.00
N ASP A 388 -0.07 -1.07 -36.70
CA ASP A 388 0.85 -1.86 -35.88
C ASP A 388 0.66 -3.37 -36.07
N LEU A 389 -0.58 -3.85 -36.24
CA LEU A 389 -0.91 -5.28 -36.38
C LEU A 389 -0.54 -5.88 -37.74
N ASP A 390 -0.84 -5.17 -38.83
CA ASP A 390 -0.66 -5.71 -40.20
C ASP A 390 0.78 -6.20 -40.44
N PRO A 391 1.84 -5.46 -40.11
CA PRO A 391 3.21 -5.92 -40.25
C PRO A 391 3.53 -7.15 -39.41
N LEU A 392 3.03 -7.20 -38.16
CA LEU A 392 3.27 -8.32 -37.22
C LEU A 392 2.61 -9.60 -37.74
N VAL A 393 1.34 -9.52 -38.14
CA VAL A 393 0.59 -10.66 -38.68
C VAL A 393 1.21 -11.18 -39.97
N GLN A 394 1.60 -10.28 -40.90
CA GLN A 394 2.26 -10.63 -42.15
C GLN A 394 3.62 -11.30 -41.95
N GLN A 395 4.37 -10.86 -40.95
CA GLN A 395 5.64 -11.48 -40.54
C GLN A 395 5.46 -12.79 -39.77
N GLY A 396 4.21 -13.20 -39.50
CA GLY A 396 3.85 -14.43 -38.83
C GLY A 396 4.08 -14.42 -37.33
N TYR A 397 3.94 -13.26 -36.66
CA TYR A 397 3.91 -13.18 -35.22
C TYR A 397 2.62 -13.77 -34.66
N ALA A 398 2.72 -14.39 -33.50
CA ALA A 398 1.59 -14.66 -32.63
C ALA A 398 1.35 -13.39 -31.78
N VAL A 399 0.20 -12.76 -31.95
CA VAL A 399 -0.09 -11.47 -31.30
C VAL A 399 -1.08 -11.68 -30.15
N THR A 400 -0.79 -11.13 -28.99
CA THR A 400 -1.72 -11.05 -27.86
C THR A 400 -2.04 -9.59 -27.59
N LEU A 401 -3.33 -9.24 -27.61
CA LEU A 401 -3.85 -7.91 -27.29
C LEU A 401 -4.53 -7.93 -25.93
N PHE A 402 -4.10 -7.08 -25.00
CA PHE A 402 -4.83 -6.81 -23.78
C PHE A 402 -5.73 -5.59 -24.01
N ALA A 403 -7.05 -5.79 -23.92
CA ALA A 403 -8.06 -4.82 -24.33
C ALA A 403 -8.93 -4.33 -23.17
N GLY A 404 -8.35 -4.18 -21.98
CA GLY A 404 -9.03 -3.63 -20.81
C GLY A 404 -10.11 -4.55 -20.26
N THR A 405 -11.37 -4.14 -20.38
CA THR A 405 -12.49 -4.87 -19.81
C THR A 405 -12.87 -6.12 -20.61
N PRO A 406 -13.57 -7.10 -20.02
CA PRO A 406 -14.12 -8.22 -20.78
C PRO A 406 -15.06 -7.80 -21.92
N LYS A 407 -15.82 -6.72 -21.73
CA LYS A 407 -16.71 -6.16 -22.76
C LYS A 407 -15.89 -5.53 -23.90
N GLY A 408 -14.85 -4.74 -23.56
CA GLY A 408 -13.93 -4.15 -24.53
C GLY A 408 -13.20 -5.22 -25.36
N ALA A 409 -12.71 -6.28 -24.72
CA ALA A 409 -12.09 -7.40 -25.41
C ALA A 409 -13.06 -8.10 -26.39
N ALA A 410 -14.33 -8.28 -26.00
CA ALA A 410 -15.35 -8.87 -26.89
C ALA A 410 -15.70 -7.97 -28.07
N ALA A 411 -15.77 -6.65 -27.87
CA ALA A 411 -15.99 -5.69 -28.94
C ALA A 411 -14.82 -5.69 -29.93
N LEU A 412 -13.60 -5.53 -29.44
CA LEU A 412 -12.39 -5.54 -30.26
C LEU A 412 -12.23 -6.85 -31.05
N THR A 413 -12.59 -8.00 -30.45
CA THR A 413 -12.56 -9.28 -31.13
C THR A 413 -13.50 -9.29 -32.34
N ARG A 414 -14.71 -8.75 -32.22
CA ARG A 414 -15.66 -8.63 -33.34
C ARG A 414 -15.13 -7.71 -34.43
N ASP A 415 -14.65 -6.53 -34.02
CA ASP A 415 -14.15 -5.53 -34.97
C ASP A 415 -12.95 -6.04 -35.79
N LEU A 416 -12.04 -6.78 -35.14
CA LEU A 416 -10.91 -7.40 -35.85
C LEU A 416 -11.36 -8.57 -36.74
N ALA A 417 -12.33 -9.38 -36.31
CA ALA A 417 -12.90 -10.46 -37.14
C ALA A 417 -13.57 -9.89 -38.40
N ASP A 418 -14.33 -8.79 -38.27
CA ASP A 418 -14.98 -8.10 -39.41
C ASP A 418 -13.95 -7.51 -40.40
N LYS A 419 -12.74 -7.24 -39.93
CA LYS A 419 -11.61 -6.81 -40.76
C LYS A 419 -10.78 -7.96 -41.35
N GLY A 420 -11.18 -9.21 -41.11
CA GLY A 420 -10.55 -10.41 -41.67
C GLY A 420 -9.38 -10.99 -40.91
N TYR A 421 -9.13 -10.56 -39.67
CA TYR A 421 -8.11 -11.18 -38.81
C TYR A 421 -8.60 -12.51 -38.25
N ALA A 422 -7.67 -13.46 -38.11
CA ALA A 422 -7.92 -14.67 -37.34
C ALA A 422 -7.81 -14.32 -35.83
N VAL A 423 -8.94 -14.28 -35.13
CA VAL A 423 -9.02 -13.81 -33.72
C VAL A 423 -9.54 -14.87 -32.77
N SER A 424 -9.12 -14.80 -31.49
CA SER A 424 -9.62 -15.66 -30.41
C SER A 424 -9.62 -14.91 -29.08
N MET A 425 -10.68 -15.08 -28.28
CA MET A 425 -10.74 -14.58 -26.89
C MET A 425 -10.30 -15.61 -25.83
N SER A 426 -10.08 -16.87 -26.20
CA SER A 426 -9.77 -17.92 -25.24
C SER A 426 -8.30 -17.89 -24.82
N ARG A 427 -8.05 -17.94 -23.52
CA ARG A 427 -6.71 -18.14 -22.96
C ARG A 427 -6.14 -19.53 -23.25
N ASP A 428 -7.02 -20.52 -23.53
CA ASP A 428 -6.64 -21.91 -23.75
C ASP A 428 -6.15 -22.18 -25.19
N VAL A 429 -6.41 -21.24 -26.12
CA VAL A 429 -5.94 -21.37 -27.51
C VAL A 429 -4.43 -21.15 -27.54
N ARG A 430 -3.70 -22.10 -28.15
CA ARG A 430 -2.26 -21.95 -28.34
C ARG A 430 -1.95 -20.82 -29.30
N PRO A 431 -0.99 -19.94 -28.99
CA PRO A 431 -0.54 -18.92 -29.92
C PRO A 431 -0.07 -19.57 -31.22
N ALA A 432 -0.55 -19.07 -32.32
CA ALA A 432 -0.21 -19.54 -33.66
C ALA A 432 0.18 -18.35 -34.54
N LYS A 433 0.96 -18.63 -35.59
CA LYS A 433 1.36 -17.62 -36.56
C LYS A 433 0.14 -16.94 -37.19
N GLY A 434 0.10 -15.62 -37.13
CA GLY A 434 -0.99 -14.81 -37.69
C GLY A 434 -2.29 -14.85 -36.86
N LEU A 435 -2.34 -15.52 -35.73
CA LEU A 435 -3.47 -15.47 -34.81
C LEU A 435 -3.33 -14.26 -33.89
N VAL A 436 -4.38 -13.47 -33.78
CA VAL A 436 -4.52 -12.37 -32.84
C VAL A 436 -5.40 -12.85 -31.67
N GLN A 437 -4.82 -12.95 -30.49
CA GLN A 437 -5.54 -13.33 -29.27
C GLN A 437 -5.89 -12.06 -28.50
N VAL A 438 -7.18 -11.82 -28.27
CA VAL A 438 -7.68 -10.63 -27.55
C VAL A 438 -8.12 -11.06 -26.15
N LEU A 439 -7.51 -10.47 -25.13
CA LEU A 439 -7.75 -10.84 -23.74
C LEU A 439 -8.16 -9.62 -22.90
N PRO A 440 -8.99 -9.82 -21.88
CA PRO A 440 -9.24 -8.76 -20.90
C PRO A 440 -8.01 -8.54 -20.02
N GLY A 441 -7.83 -7.31 -19.56
CA GLY A 441 -6.73 -6.85 -18.70
C GLY A 441 -5.87 -5.80 -19.38
N HIS A 442 -4.95 -5.25 -18.62
CA HIS A 442 -3.97 -4.26 -19.06
C HIS A 442 -2.57 -4.70 -18.66
N LEU A 443 -1.58 -4.37 -19.47
CA LEU A 443 -0.18 -4.34 -19.10
C LEU A 443 0.32 -2.91 -19.14
N THR A 444 1.34 -2.62 -18.35
CA THR A 444 1.97 -1.29 -18.30
C THR A 444 2.47 -0.85 -19.67
N ALA A 445 2.98 -1.79 -20.46
CA ALA A 445 3.43 -1.53 -21.84
C ALA A 445 3.32 -2.80 -22.71
N GLY A 446 3.43 -2.64 -24.02
CA GLY A 446 3.58 -3.73 -24.97
C GLY A 446 5.04 -4.16 -25.13
N CYS A 447 5.24 -5.37 -25.69
CA CYS A 447 6.57 -5.90 -25.98
C CYS A 447 6.55 -6.85 -27.18
N THR A 448 7.60 -6.83 -27.98
CA THR A 448 7.82 -7.78 -29.07
C THR A 448 9.09 -8.59 -28.86
N PHE A 449 9.01 -9.89 -29.11
CA PHE A 449 10.12 -10.84 -29.07
C PHE A 449 10.37 -11.37 -30.49
N PRO A 450 11.32 -10.79 -31.25
CA PRO A 450 11.51 -11.14 -32.67
C PRO A 450 11.88 -12.60 -32.88
N PHE A 451 12.77 -13.13 -32.05
CA PHE A 451 13.20 -14.53 -32.14
C PHE A 451 12.05 -15.51 -31.94
N ALA A 452 11.21 -15.27 -30.92
CA ALA A 452 10.02 -16.08 -30.65
C ALA A 452 8.86 -15.81 -31.61
N ARG A 453 8.91 -14.71 -32.38
CA ARG A 453 7.80 -14.14 -33.15
C ARG A 453 6.54 -13.99 -32.30
N VAL A 454 6.69 -13.42 -31.12
CA VAL A 454 5.62 -13.09 -30.19
C VAL A 454 5.53 -11.58 -30.08
N ALA A 455 4.32 -11.03 -30.16
CA ALA A 455 4.04 -9.65 -29.86
C ALA A 455 2.91 -9.56 -28.81
N VAL A 456 3.11 -8.74 -27.83
CA VAL A 456 2.10 -8.40 -26.83
C VAL A 456 1.85 -6.90 -26.91
N ILE A 457 0.62 -6.51 -27.14
CA ILE A 457 0.18 -5.12 -27.21
C ILE A 457 -0.85 -4.91 -26.11
N SER A 458 -0.79 -3.80 -25.42
CA SER A 458 -1.74 -3.44 -24.38
C SER A 458 -2.52 -2.20 -24.77
N SER A 459 -3.80 -2.16 -24.42
CA SER A 459 -4.55 -0.90 -24.46
C SER A 459 -3.95 0.09 -23.46
N ARG A 460 -3.98 1.37 -23.77
CA ARG A 460 -3.59 2.42 -22.83
C ARG A 460 -4.48 2.35 -21.61
N ARG A 461 -3.89 2.25 -20.43
CA ARG A 461 -4.62 2.43 -19.18
C ARG A 461 -4.86 3.95 -19.06
N HIS A 462 -6.06 4.42 -19.41
CA HIS A 462 -6.44 5.80 -19.15
C HIS A 462 -6.40 6.05 -17.65
N GLY A 463 -5.55 6.96 -17.22
CA GLY A 463 -5.45 7.40 -15.82
C GLY A 463 -4.07 7.26 -15.14
N LEU A 464 -3.18 6.35 -15.56
CA LEU A 464 -1.89 6.17 -14.88
C LEU A 464 -0.82 7.18 -15.30
N ASP A 465 -0.84 7.65 -16.55
CA ASP A 465 0.08 8.72 -17.00
C ASP A 465 -0.31 10.07 -16.41
N ASP A 466 -1.60 10.28 -16.15
CA ASP A 466 -2.11 11.46 -15.45
C ASP A 466 -1.84 11.37 -13.94
N GLU A 467 -1.93 10.19 -13.30
CA GLU A 467 -1.59 10.01 -11.88
C GLU A 467 -0.10 10.26 -11.58
N ALA A 468 0.82 9.87 -12.46
CA ALA A 468 2.24 10.18 -12.29
C ALA A 468 2.52 11.68 -12.46
N ALA A 469 1.79 12.36 -13.36
CA ALA A 469 1.84 13.82 -13.51
C ALA A 469 1.05 14.55 -12.42
N GLU A 470 -0.07 13.98 -11.95
CA GLU A 470 -0.87 14.53 -10.84
C GLU A 470 -0.29 14.21 -9.47
N ASN A 471 0.34 13.07 -9.23
CA ASN A 471 1.08 12.79 -7.99
C ASN A 471 2.29 13.73 -7.83
N LYS A 472 2.88 14.23 -8.92
CA LYS A 472 3.78 15.40 -8.84
C LYS A 472 3.04 16.70 -8.49
N LYS A 473 1.74 16.81 -8.77
CA LYS A 473 0.88 17.95 -8.39
C LYS A 473 0.17 17.74 -7.04
N ARG A 474 -0.20 16.49 -6.66
CA ARG A 474 -0.87 16.14 -5.38
C ARG A 474 0.02 16.30 -4.14
N LYS A 475 1.33 16.24 -4.27
CA LYS A 475 2.25 16.57 -3.17
C LYS A 475 2.25 18.04 -2.76
N LYS A 476 1.37 18.86 -3.32
CA LYS A 476 1.06 20.19 -2.78
C LYS A 476 -0.28 20.18 -2.02
N ASN A 477 -0.25 19.63 -0.81
CA ASN A 477 -1.20 20.04 0.21
C ASN A 477 -1.01 21.57 0.35
N LYS A 478 -1.95 22.37 -0.15
CA LYS A 478 -1.80 23.83 -0.29
C LYS A 478 -1.48 24.57 1.02
N ASN A 479 -1.57 23.89 2.15
CA ASN A 479 -1.38 24.45 3.49
C ASN A 479 -0.20 23.85 4.27
N ALA A 480 0.37 22.70 3.88
CA ALA A 480 1.57 22.16 4.50
C ALA A 480 2.82 22.69 3.77
N LEU A 481 3.79 23.18 4.53
CA LEU A 481 5.06 23.63 3.98
C LEU A 481 5.88 22.41 3.58
N SER A 482 5.97 22.16 2.28
CA SER A 482 6.76 21.06 1.72
C SER A 482 8.19 21.46 1.35
N SER A 483 8.47 22.76 1.29
CA SER A 483 9.78 23.33 0.96
C SER A 483 9.95 24.70 1.60
N LEU A 484 11.19 25.05 1.93
CA LEU A 484 11.60 26.38 2.38
C LEU A 484 11.30 27.49 1.36
N SER A 485 11.17 27.17 0.08
CA SER A 485 10.77 28.10 -0.98
C SER A 485 9.30 28.52 -0.92
N ASP A 486 8.48 27.85 -0.10
CA ASP A 486 7.04 28.11 -0.03
C ASP A 486 6.69 29.28 0.91
N ILE A 487 7.65 29.78 1.71
CA ILE A 487 7.46 30.88 2.65
C ILE A 487 8.51 31.98 2.45
N LYS A 488 8.06 33.23 2.62
CA LYS A 488 8.92 34.41 2.57
C LYS A 488 8.99 35.08 3.95
N PRO A 489 10.10 35.70 4.32
CA PRO A 489 10.15 36.50 5.53
C PRO A 489 9.02 37.53 5.52
N GLY A 490 8.24 37.59 6.61
CA GLY A 490 7.02 38.35 6.74
C GLY A 490 5.73 37.55 6.60
N ASP A 491 5.75 36.35 6.08
CA ASP A 491 4.57 35.49 5.99
C ASP A 491 4.14 34.97 7.37
N TYR A 492 2.81 34.88 7.56
CA TYR A 492 2.27 34.26 8.76
C TYR A 492 2.26 32.74 8.63
N VAL A 493 2.72 32.05 9.67
CA VAL A 493 2.77 30.61 9.78
C VAL A 493 2.08 30.12 11.06
N VAL A 494 1.50 28.95 11.01
CA VAL A 494 0.85 28.33 12.18
C VAL A 494 1.71 27.16 12.62
N HIS A 495 2.22 27.24 13.83
CA HIS A 495 2.88 26.10 14.49
C HIS A 495 1.84 25.26 15.24
N GLN A 496 1.86 23.94 15.07
CA GLN A 496 0.86 23.03 15.67
C GLN A 496 0.65 23.25 17.18
N SER A 497 1.73 23.47 17.92
CA SER A 497 1.67 23.60 19.39
C SER A 497 1.64 25.05 19.89
N HIS A 498 2.17 26.01 19.11
CA HIS A 498 2.40 27.39 19.57
C HIS A 498 1.51 28.42 18.88
N GLY A 499 0.74 28.03 17.87
CA GLY A 499 -0.21 28.91 17.19
C GLY A 499 0.45 29.81 16.13
N ILE A 500 -0.19 30.98 15.87
CA ILE A 500 0.18 31.85 14.75
C ILE A 500 1.41 32.68 15.12
N GLY A 501 2.45 32.60 14.30
CA GLY A 501 3.65 33.40 14.34
C GLY A 501 3.98 34.01 12.98
N MET A 502 4.95 34.87 12.89
CA MET A 502 5.46 35.46 11.66
C MET A 502 6.85 34.92 11.36
N TYR A 503 7.03 34.37 10.17
CA TYR A 503 8.32 33.88 9.72
C TYR A 503 9.30 35.05 9.47
N ALA A 504 10.43 35.02 10.16
CA ALA A 504 11.44 36.09 10.11
C ALA A 504 12.73 35.70 9.35
N GLY A 505 12.74 34.52 8.71
CA GLY A 505 13.87 34.02 7.94
C GLY A 505 14.60 32.85 8.61
N ILE A 506 15.68 32.42 7.98
CA ILE A 506 16.56 31.33 8.49
C ILE A 506 17.69 31.94 9.30
N GLN A 507 17.97 31.34 10.45
CA GLN A 507 19.12 31.73 11.28
C GLN A 507 19.97 30.49 11.59
N ARG A 508 21.26 30.60 11.34
CA ARG A 508 22.24 29.60 11.77
C ARG A 508 22.54 29.77 13.24
N LEU A 509 22.33 28.72 13.99
CA LEU A 509 22.65 28.70 15.41
C LEU A 509 23.60 27.54 15.68
N GLU A 510 24.62 27.83 16.49
CA GLU A 510 25.51 26.81 17.05
C GLU A 510 24.87 26.31 18.35
N VAL A 511 24.37 25.07 18.31
CA VAL A 511 23.80 24.40 19.48
C VAL A 511 24.63 23.16 19.76
N GLN A 512 25.25 23.12 20.93
CA GLN A 512 26.11 21.99 21.39
C GLN A 512 27.29 21.65 20.44
N GLY A 513 27.87 22.66 19.79
CA GLY A 513 29.03 22.48 18.89
C GLY A 513 28.66 22.08 17.45
N ALA A 514 27.38 22.00 17.11
CA ALA A 514 26.90 21.78 15.74
C ALA A 514 26.19 23.02 15.21
N ILE A 515 26.56 23.47 14.01
CA ILE A 515 25.90 24.58 13.31
C ILE A 515 24.70 24.01 12.56
N LYS A 516 23.50 24.44 12.92
CA LYS A 516 22.25 24.02 12.27
C LYS A 516 21.43 25.23 11.82
N ASP A 517 20.68 25.04 10.71
CA ASP A 517 19.78 26.05 10.20
C ASP A 517 18.40 25.93 10.91
N TYR A 518 17.91 27.04 11.46
CA TYR A 518 16.63 27.15 12.13
C TYR A 518 15.74 28.17 11.45
N LEU A 519 14.45 27.89 11.37
CA LEU A 519 13.41 28.85 11.00
C LEU A 519 13.12 29.72 12.20
N LYS A 520 13.34 31.02 12.05
CA LYS A 520 13.03 32.01 13.08
C LYS A 520 11.58 32.45 12.93
N ILE A 521 10.76 32.20 13.94
CA ILE A 521 9.35 32.57 13.97
C ILE A 521 9.16 33.55 15.12
N GLN A 522 8.66 34.73 14.79
CA GLN A 522 8.38 35.81 15.75
C GLN A 522 6.94 35.70 16.21
N TYR A 523 6.75 35.77 17.51
CA TYR A 523 5.46 35.76 18.19
C TYR A 523 5.12 37.13 18.79
N SER A 524 4.00 37.27 19.51
CA SER A 524 3.57 38.49 20.12
C SER A 524 4.59 39.00 21.16
N GLY A 525 4.98 40.25 21.06
CA GLY A 525 6.01 40.87 21.89
C GLY A 525 7.42 40.61 21.32
N SER A 526 8.37 40.22 22.16
CA SER A 526 9.76 39.91 21.77
C SER A 526 10.06 38.42 21.67
N ASP A 527 9.03 37.57 21.79
CA ASP A 527 9.18 36.13 21.82
C ASP A 527 9.54 35.58 20.44
N VAL A 528 10.54 34.71 20.39
CA VAL A 528 11.02 34.07 19.17
C VAL A 528 11.11 32.54 19.39
N LEU A 529 10.57 31.79 18.44
CA LEU A 529 10.71 30.34 18.39
C LEU A 529 11.67 29.99 17.26
N TYR A 530 12.62 29.12 17.55
CA TYR A 530 13.52 28.54 16.56
C TYR A 530 13.09 27.10 16.27
N VAL A 531 12.61 26.86 15.06
CA VAL A 531 12.18 25.54 14.59
C VAL A 531 13.26 24.98 13.68
N PRO A 532 13.82 23.81 13.96
CA PRO A 532 14.77 23.17 13.05
C PRO A 532 14.17 23.01 11.65
N VAL A 533 14.98 23.20 10.60
CA VAL A 533 14.51 23.05 9.21
C VAL A 533 13.98 21.64 8.94
N THR A 534 14.44 20.65 9.69
CA THR A 534 13.98 19.25 9.64
C THR A 534 12.55 19.05 10.19
N GLN A 535 12.00 20.03 10.91
CA GLN A 535 10.64 20.00 11.50
C GLN A 535 9.69 20.97 10.77
N LEU A 536 9.89 21.17 9.48
CA LEU A 536 9.04 22.02 8.64
C LEU A 536 7.57 21.55 8.59
N ASP A 537 7.35 20.27 8.79
CA ASP A 537 6.04 19.61 8.89
C ASP A 537 5.17 20.09 10.06
N LEU A 538 5.78 20.63 11.12
CA LEU A 538 5.07 21.25 12.23
C LEU A 538 4.50 22.64 11.91
N LEU A 539 4.86 23.19 10.74
CA LEU A 539 4.46 24.50 10.28
C LEU A 539 3.52 24.40 9.09
N SER A 540 2.49 25.20 9.10
CA SER A 540 1.60 25.40 7.96
C SER A 540 1.48 26.89 7.65
N ARG A 541 1.26 27.20 6.36
CA ARG A 541 1.00 28.58 5.96
C ARG A 541 -0.35 29.03 6.50
N TYR A 542 -0.39 30.19 7.12
CA TYR A 542 -1.65 30.79 7.52
C TYR A 542 -2.36 31.36 6.29
N THR A 543 -3.61 30.94 6.07
CA THR A 543 -4.47 31.43 5.00
C THR A 543 -5.71 32.02 5.64
N ALA A 544 -5.85 33.34 5.60
CA ALA A 544 -7.06 34.02 6.09
C ALA A 544 -8.14 34.01 4.99
N PRO A 545 -9.40 33.79 5.30
CA PRO A 545 -10.50 34.12 4.40
C PRO A 545 -10.80 35.62 4.47
N GLY A 546 -10.32 36.41 3.48
CA GLY A 546 -10.57 37.86 3.37
C GLY A 546 -9.33 38.74 3.52
N ASP A 547 -9.46 40.00 3.10
CA ASP A 547 -8.40 41.01 3.05
C ASP A 547 -7.60 41.17 4.35
N GLU A 548 -6.35 41.60 4.22
CA GLU A 548 -5.26 41.74 5.19
C GLU A 548 -5.62 42.54 6.47
N GLU A 549 -6.57 42.10 7.27
CA GLU A 549 -6.68 42.55 8.65
C GLU A 549 -5.50 42.00 9.45
N LYS A 550 -4.91 42.88 10.29
CA LYS A 550 -3.74 42.57 11.13
C LYS A 550 -3.93 41.27 11.92
N VAL A 551 -3.28 40.23 11.47
CA VAL A 551 -3.30 38.92 12.14
C VAL A 551 -2.70 39.07 13.53
N LYS A 552 -3.45 38.68 14.57
CA LYS A 552 -2.97 38.69 15.95
C LYS A 552 -2.02 37.53 16.18
N LEU A 553 -0.74 37.81 16.41
CA LEU A 553 0.26 36.82 16.76
C LEU A 553 -0.05 36.17 18.11
N ALA A 554 0.15 34.85 18.20
CA ALA A 554 0.02 34.11 19.44
C ALA A 554 1.13 34.50 20.44
N LYS A 555 0.90 34.29 21.75
CA LYS A 555 1.89 34.46 22.80
C LYS A 555 2.50 33.09 23.17
N LEU A 556 3.83 32.96 23.14
CA LEU A 556 4.51 31.76 23.54
C LEU A 556 4.22 31.43 25.03
N GLY A 557 3.88 30.17 25.29
CA GLY A 557 3.52 29.70 26.64
C GLY A 557 2.13 30.15 27.13
N GLY A 558 1.34 30.85 26.30
CA GLY A 558 -0.02 31.26 26.62
C GLY A 558 -1.06 30.14 26.45
N THR A 559 -2.14 30.20 27.23
CA THR A 559 -3.26 29.25 27.14
C THR A 559 -4.28 29.60 26.04
N GLU A 560 -4.11 30.74 25.35
CA GLU A 560 -5.05 31.21 24.30
C GLU A 560 -5.18 30.21 23.13
N TRP A 561 -4.06 29.68 22.64
CA TRP A 561 -4.06 28.72 21.55
C TRP A 561 -4.75 27.40 21.94
N GLN A 562 -4.48 26.90 23.14
CA GLN A 562 -5.13 25.70 23.66
C GLN A 562 -6.65 25.92 23.83
N ARG A 563 -7.08 27.08 24.30
CA ARG A 563 -8.50 27.45 24.39
C ARG A 563 -9.15 27.52 23.02
N THR A 564 -8.47 28.07 22.03
CA THR A 564 -8.97 28.16 20.64
C THR A 564 -9.15 26.75 20.06
N ARG A 565 -8.17 25.87 20.23
CA ARG A 565 -8.28 24.44 19.81
C ARG A 565 -9.44 23.74 20.52
N ALA A 566 -9.58 23.92 21.81
CA ALA A 566 -10.68 23.31 22.59
C ALA A 566 -12.05 23.82 22.12
N LYS A 567 -12.16 25.12 21.82
CA LYS A 567 -13.40 25.73 21.28
C LYS A 567 -13.75 25.16 19.90
N VAL A 568 -12.76 25.02 19.01
CA VAL A 568 -12.97 24.44 17.68
C VAL A 568 -13.36 22.97 17.80
N LYS A 569 -12.69 22.20 18.67
CA LYS A 569 -13.03 20.79 18.91
C LYS A 569 -14.48 20.65 19.37
N LYS A 570 -14.90 21.48 20.34
CA LYS A 570 -16.30 21.46 20.85
C LYS A 570 -17.30 21.82 19.75
N ALA A 571 -17.02 22.84 18.93
CA ALA A 571 -17.88 23.21 17.80
C ALA A 571 -17.97 22.09 16.75
N THR A 572 -16.90 21.35 16.52
CA THR A 572 -16.90 20.20 15.63
C THR A 572 -17.74 19.04 16.19
N GLU A 573 -17.66 18.79 17.50
CA GLU A 573 -18.49 17.80 18.19
C GLU A 573 -19.98 18.16 18.11
N GLU A 574 -20.34 19.45 18.29
CA GLU A 574 -21.71 19.95 18.15
C GLU A 574 -22.23 19.78 16.72
N MET A 575 -21.43 20.14 15.69
CA MET A 575 -21.78 19.90 14.29
C MET A 575 -21.96 18.41 13.97
N ALA A 576 -21.10 17.55 14.53
CA ALA A 576 -21.23 16.12 14.34
C ALA A 576 -22.55 15.58 14.93
N GLN A 577 -22.97 16.08 16.10
CA GLN A 577 -24.24 15.73 16.72
C GLN A 577 -25.44 16.17 15.87
N GLU A 578 -25.42 17.40 15.34
CA GLU A 578 -26.46 17.90 14.43
C GLU A 578 -26.57 17.08 13.15
N LEU A 579 -25.42 16.66 12.58
CA LEU A 579 -25.38 15.80 11.41
C LEU A 579 -26.00 14.40 11.70
N ILE A 580 -25.67 13.80 12.85
CA ILE A 580 -26.22 12.52 13.26
C ILE A 580 -27.76 12.61 13.35
N GLU A 581 -28.29 13.67 13.96
CA GLU A 581 -29.74 13.90 14.05
C GLU A 581 -30.38 14.10 12.67
N LEU A 582 -29.71 14.82 11.77
CA LEU A 582 -30.17 15.03 10.40
C LEU A 582 -30.24 13.69 9.64
N TYR A 583 -29.20 12.86 9.74
CA TYR A 583 -29.19 11.52 9.12
C TYR A 583 -30.26 10.60 9.71
N ALA A 584 -30.48 10.66 11.03
CA ALA A 584 -31.55 9.87 11.67
C ALA A 584 -32.93 10.26 11.14
N ARG A 585 -33.23 11.57 11.03
CA ARG A 585 -34.49 12.07 10.45
C ARG A 585 -34.66 11.65 8.99
N ARG A 586 -33.58 11.71 8.17
CA ARG A 586 -33.62 11.29 6.77
C ARG A 586 -33.89 9.80 6.61
N ARG A 587 -33.31 8.94 7.47
CA ARG A 587 -33.59 7.51 7.47
C ARG A 587 -35.05 7.15 7.83
N GLN A 588 -35.72 8.01 8.60
CA GLN A 588 -37.15 7.84 8.93
C GLN A 588 -38.06 8.36 7.83
N ALA A 589 -37.55 9.19 6.93
CA ALA A 589 -38.38 9.69 5.81
C ALA A 589 -38.63 8.59 4.77
N THR A 590 -39.85 8.52 4.26
CA THR A 590 -40.21 7.60 3.18
C THR A 590 -39.72 8.15 1.86
N GLY A 591 -38.93 7.37 1.12
CA GLY A 591 -38.44 7.66 -0.23
C GLY A 591 -39.06 6.72 -1.27
N TYR A 592 -38.73 6.93 -2.52
CA TYR A 592 -39.11 6.05 -3.62
C TYR A 592 -37.98 5.02 -3.85
N ALA A 593 -38.30 3.72 -3.81
CA ALA A 593 -37.39 2.65 -4.14
C ALA A 593 -37.40 2.41 -5.66
N PHE A 594 -36.29 2.70 -6.33
CA PHE A 594 -36.18 2.46 -7.77
C PHE A 594 -36.07 0.96 -8.06
N PRO A 595 -36.62 0.46 -9.18
CA PRO A 595 -36.45 -0.92 -9.57
C PRO A 595 -34.97 -1.24 -9.92
N ALA A 596 -34.63 -2.53 -9.92
CA ALA A 596 -33.34 -2.99 -10.43
C ALA A 596 -33.14 -2.60 -11.91
N ASP A 597 -31.91 -2.57 -12.37
CA ASP A 597 -31.57 -2.17 -13.73
C ASP A 597 -32.22 -3.07 -14.77
N GLY A 598 -32.89 -2.47 -15.73
CA GLY A 598 -33.45 -3.14 -16.90
C GLY A 598 -32.55 -3.01 -18.13
N ASP A 599 -33.02 -3.54 -19.27
CA ASP A 599 -32.27 -3.54 -20.54
C ASP A 599 -31.88 -2.15 -21.02
N TRP A 600 -32.74 -1.15 -20.79
CA TRP A 600 -32.47 0.25 -21.17
C TRP A 600 -31.30 0.86 -20.41
N GLN A 601 -31.18 0.58 -19.11
CA GLN A 601 -30.05 1.02 -18.31
C GLN A 601 -28.75 0.35 -18.77
N SER A 602 -28.83 -0.95 -19.05
CA SER A 602 -27.69 -1.72 -19.54
C SER A 602 -27.24 -1.26 -20.94
N ASP A 603 -28.16 -0.92 -21.84
CA ASP A 603 -27.86 -0.38 -23.15
C ASP A 603 -27.19 1.02 -23.05
N PHE A 604 -27.74 1.89 -22.19
CA PHE A 604 -27.15 3.19 -21.93
C PHE A 604 -25.70 3.09 -21.43
N GLU A 605 -25.45 2.24 -20.46
CA GLU A 605 -24.11 2.06 -19.88
C GLU A 605 -23.12 1.38 -20.85
N SER A 606 -23.64 0.51 -21.74
CA SER A 606 -22.81 -0.16 -22.76
C SER A 606 -22.29 0.78 -23.87
N ARG A 607 -22.92 1.96 -24.02
CA ARG A 607 -22.53 2.97 -25.03
C ARG A 607 -21.47 3.94 -24.52
N PHE A 608 -21.00 3.77 -23.29
CA PHE A 608 -19.91 4.57 -22.78
C PHE A 608 -18.62 4.19 -23.52
N GLU A 609 -18.00 5.18 -24.18
CA GLU A 609 -16.87 4.98 -25.10
C GLU A 609 -15.53 4.70 -24.40
N TYR A 610 -15.45 4.87 -23.07
CA TYR A 610 -14.23 4.72 -22.28
C TYR A 610 -14.34 3.52 -21.34
N ASP A 611 -13.18 2.99 -20.92
CA ASP A 611 -13.12 1.98 -19.86
C ASP A 611 -13.38 2.62 -18.49
N GLU A 612 -14.33 2.06 -17.76
CA GLU A 612 -14.61 2.52 -16.39
C GLU A 612 -13.48 2.12 -15.45
N THR A 613 -13.11 3.03 -14.56
CA THR A 613 -12.22 2.69 -13.45
C THR A 613 -12.95 1.87 -12.39
N ASP A 614 -12.20 1.10 -11.59
CA ASP A 614 -12.77 0.31 -10.49
C ASP A 614 -13.56 1.20 -9.51
N ASP A 615 -13.08 2.43 -9.28
CA ASP A 615 -13.76 3.41 -8.43
C ASP A 615 -15.07 3.91 -9.05
N GLN A 616 -15.12 4.14 -10.37
CA GLN A 616 -16.35 4.51 -11.08
C GLN A 616 -17.39 3.37 -11.03
N LEU A 617 -16.96 2.12 -11.23
CA LEU A 617 -17.83 0.95 -11.13
C LEU A 617 -18.35 0.78 -9.71
N THR A 618 -17.50 0.91 -8.71
CA THR A 618 -17.86 0.82 -7.29
C THR A 618 -18.84 1.93 -6.91
N ALA A 619 -18.52 3.18 -7.25
CA ALA A 619 -19.39 4.33 -6.97
C ALA A 619 -20.75 4.20 -7.66
N THR A 620 -20.78 3.76 -8.93
CA THR A 620 -22.02 3.52 -9.67
C THR A 620 -22.89 2.44 -9.00
N ALA A 621 -22.29 1.31 -8.61
CA ALA A 621 -22.99 0.22 -7.94
C ALA A 621 -23.55 0.66 -6.58
N GLU A 622 -22.77 1.43 -5.81
CA GLU A 622 -23.23 1.96 -4.53
C GLU A 622 -24.37 2.97 -4.66
N ILE A 623 -24.31 3.88 -5.65
CA ILE A 623 -25.38 4.84 -5.94
C ILE A 623 -26.66 4.10 -6.33
N LYS A 624 -26.58 3.13 -7.24
CA LYS A 624 -27.75 2.32 -7.65
C LYS A 624 -28.36 1.59 -6.46
N LYS A 625 -27.53 0.96 -5.62
CA LYS A 625 -27.97 0.29 -4.40
C LYS A 625 -28.67 1.26 -3.42
N ASP A 626 -28.20 2.51 -3.34
CA ASP A 626 -28.86 3.52 -2.50
C ASP A 626 -30.18 3.99 -3.10
N MET A 627 -30.28 4.15 -4.42
CA MET A 627 -31.52 4.50 -5.11
C MET A 627 -32.60 3.41 -4.98
N GLU A 628 -32.22 2.15 -4.85
CA GLU A 628 -33.14 1.01 -4.68
C GLU A 628 -33.68 0.85 -3.25
N LYS A 629 -33.25 1.70 -2.30
CA LYS A 629 -33.75 1.72 -0.92
C LYS A 629 -35.01 2.57 -0.79
N GLY A 630 -35.85 2.23 0.20
CA GLY A 630 -37.10 2.93 0.48
C GLY A 630 -36.96 4.25 1.24
N TRP A 631 -35.77 4.86 1.32
CA TRP A 631 -35.52 6.16 1.93
C TRP A 631 -34.71 7.06 1.01
N PRO A 632 -34.81 8.40 1.15
CA PRO A 632 -34.06 9.33 0.29
C PRO A 632 -32.57 9.10 0.31
N MET A 633 -31.95 8.99 -0.86
CA MET A 633 -30.51 8.90 -1.02
C MET A 633 -29.85 10.25 -0.70
N ASP A 634 -28.73 10.20 0.02
CA ASP A 634 -27.80 11.32 0.17
C ASP A 634 -26.37 10.78 0.07
N ARG A 635 -25.73 11.08 -1.04
CA ARG A 635 -24.39 10.60 -1.33
C ARG A 635 -23.53 11.70 -1.95
N LEU A 636 -22.37 11.92 -1.38
CA LEU A 636 -21.36 12.83 -1.92
C LEU A 636 -20.37 12.04 -2.79
N LEU A 637 -20.32 12.36 -4.08
CA LEU A 637 -19.34 11.82 -5.01
C LEU A 637 -18.14 12.78 -5.08
N CYS A 638 -17.01 12.37 -4.48
CA CYS A 638 -15.76 13.12 -4.49
C CYS A 638 -14.76 12.49 -5.46
N GLY A 639 -13.99 13.35 -6.11
CA GLY A 639 -12.92 12.92 -7.03
C GLY A 639 -12.28 14.13 -7.70
N ASP A 640 -11.12 13.98 -8.29
CA ASP A 640 -10.40 15.04 -8.98
C ASP A 640 -11.10 15.46 -10.28
N VAL A 641 -10.68 16.59 -10.84
CA VAL A 641 -11.19 17.08 -12.14
C VAL A 641 -10.70 16.11 -13.24
N GLY A 642 -11.61 15.66 -14.08
CA GLY A 642 -11.31 14.74 -15.19
C GLY A 642 -11.48 13.24 -14.89
N VAL A 643 -11.72 12.82 -13.63
CA VAL A 643 -11.94 11.39 -13.28
C VAL A 643 -13.31 10.83 -13.67
N GLY A 644 -14.08 11.54 -14.48
CA GLY A 644 -15.37 11.04 -15.00
C GLY A 644 -16.53 11.02 -14.00
N LYS A 645 -16.52 11.87 -12.94
CA LYS A 645 -17.66 12.01 -12.00
C LYS A 645 -18.99 12.25 -12.68
N THR A 646 -18.97 13.00 -13.79
CA THR A 646 -20.16 13.33 -14.58
C THR A 646 -20.82 12.08 -15.16
N GLU A 647 -20.04 11.11 -15.63
CA GLU A 647 -20.55 9.85 -16.14
C GLU A 647 -21.29 9.06 -15.07
N VAL A 648 -20.71 8.94 -13.87
CA VAL A 648 -21.35 8.28 -12.72
C VAL A 648 -22.69 8.98 -12.38
N ALA A 649 -22.70 10.32 -12.42
CA ALA A 649 -23.92 11.09 -12.20
C ALA A 649 -24.98 10.88 -13.31
N PHE A 650 -24.55 10.75 -14.58
CA PHE A 650 -25.45 10.50 -15.70
C PHE A 650 -26.13 9.11 -15.58
N ARG A 651 -25.44 8.09 -15.14
CA ARG A 651 -26.02 6.76 -14.90
C ARG A 651 -27.12 6.81 -13.85
N ALA A 652 -26.93 7.58 -12.78
CA ALA A 652 -27.95 7.80 -11.76
C ALA A 652 -29.14 8.61 -12.31
N ALA A 653 -28.86 9.68 -13.08
CA ALA A 653 -29.89 10.51 -13.70
C ALA A 653 -30.70 9.73 -14.72
N PHE A 654 -30.06 8.86 -15.52
CA PHE A 654 -30.76 7.99 -16.46
C PHE A 654 -31.68 7.01 -15.74
N LYS A 655 -31.23 6.34 -14.68
CA LYS A 655 -32.05 5.47 -13.83
C LYS A 655 -33.27 6.23 -13.25
N LEU A 656 -33.06 7.49 -12.84
CA LEU A 656 -34.15 8.37 -12.39
C LEU A 656 -35.16 8.66 -13.52
N SER A 657 -34.69 8.89 -14.75
CA SER A 657 -35.55 9.24 -15.88
C SER A 657 -36.42 8.08 -16.36
N LEU A 658 -35.99 6.83 -16.13
CA LEU A 658 -36.77 5.63 -16.51
C LEU A 658 -38.10 5.48 -15.80
N ILE A 659 -38.37 6.21 -14.70
CA ILE A 659 -39.66 6.26 -14.05
C ILE A 659 -40.74 6.86 -14.97
N HIS A 660 -40.35 7.80 -15.83
CA HIS A 660 -41.26 8.55 -16.70
C HIS A 660 -41.47 7.89 -18.08
N ILE A 661 -40.72 6.85 -18.37
CA ILE A 661 -40.79 6.10 -19.62
C ILE A 661 -41.55 4.78 -19.41
#